data_c2e91942c076ebe16fe0e0e64c958e47
#
_entry.id   c2e91942c076ebe16fe0e0e64c958e47
#
_cell.length_a   1.000
_cell.length_b   1.000
_cell.length_c   1.000
_cell.angle_alpha   90.00
_cell.angle_beta   90.00
_cell.angle_gamma   90.00
#
_symmetry.space_group_name_H-M   'P 1'
#
loop_
_entity.id
_entity.type
_entity.pdbx_description
1 polymer ?
#
loop_
_entity_poly.entity_id
_entity_poly.type
_entity_poly.pdbx_seq_one_letter_code
_entity_poly.pdbx_strand_id
1 'polypeptide(L)'
;MKKYTSLYLQIVKKNPAVTRNAFQRVYDMILSYGREEYVDTKKKLIHYPFFDDPDNDGLDGIFGLDIPLMRLMNVFKSAALEYGTEKRVILLHGPVGSSKSTIARLIKKGLEAFSKKSEGALYTYDWVDLPFEHEDTLPSPINEEPLHIIPLAWRKQALEGVGINPSTVNLKGELNPACRFVVQKLLEKYDGEFGAVLKHVRVRRLILSEKDRVGIGTFQPKDEKNQDSTELTGDINYRKIAIYGSESDPRAFNFDGEFQVANRGIIEFIEILKLDVAFLYDLLGASQEHKIKPKKFALTDIDEVIIGHTNEAEYKKLINNEFMEALRDRTVKIDIPYITRLSEEQKIYEKSFNEDRVRGIHIAPHTLEIAAMWAVATRLEDPKKANLTLLQKLKLYNGKTLPGYTEDSVIELRKETKDEGMRGISPRYIQDKISNALVSDKAEGSINPFLLLNELEAGLTNHSLVTRDDERKRFRELISVIKQEYEDIVKSEVQRAISADEEALTKLCANYIDNVKAYTQKERVKNKYTGQFEEPDERLMRSIEDKIEIPESRKDDFRREIMNYIGALAVEGKSFDYRSNERLQKALELKLFEDQKDTIKLSTLVSNVVDRETHRLKEAQEIRRILNEKGVTPDKALYTY
;
A
#
# COMPACT_ATOMS: atom_id res chain seq x y z
N MET A 1 -43.96 -20.85 -18.18
CA MET A 1 -43.23 -19.59 -18.41
C MET A 1 -43.06 -18.69 -17.18
N LYS A 2 -43.73 -18.90 -16.07
CA LYS A 2 -43.88 -17.81 -15.10
C LYS A 2 -42.99 -17.85 -13.86
N LYS A 3 -42.22 -18.91 -13.54
CA LYS A 3 -41.62 -18.99 -12.23
C LYS A 3 -40.14 -18.56 -12.13
N TYR A 4 -39.27 -18.88 -13.06
CA TYR A 4 -37.82 -18.64 -12.89
C TYR A 4 -37.30 -17.39 -13.63
N THR A 5 -37.60 -17.24 -14.92
CA THR A 5 -37.18 -16.07 -15.71
C THR A 5 -37.90 -14.78 -15.27
N SER A 6 -39.19 -14.90 -14.87
CA SER A 6 -39.94 -13.76 -14.33
C SER A 6 -39.41 -13.30 -12.97
N LEU A 7 -38.87 -14.24 -12.12
CA LEU A 7 -38.25 -13.90 -10.85
C LEU A 7 -36.93 -13.15 -11.06
N TYR A 8 -36.11 -13.58 -12.01
CA TYR A 8 -34.84 -12.88 -12.31
C TYR A 8 -35.08 -11.47 -12.83
N LEU A 9 -36.01 -11.27 -13.76
CA LEU A 9 -36.38 -9.93 -14.23
C LEU A 9 -36.92 -9.04 -13.12
N GLN A 10 -37.62 -9.59 -12.13
CA GLN A 10 -38.02 -8.85 -10.92
C GLN A 10 -36.83 -8.46 -10.07
N ILE A 11 -35.81 -9.34 -9.95
CA ILE A 11 -34.57 -9.02 -9.25
C ILE A 11 -33.85 -7.88 -9.96
N VAL A 12 -33.68 -7.95 -11.28
CA VAL A 12 -33.07 -6.89 -12.10
C VAL A 12 -33.84 -5.57 -11.98
N LYS A 13 -35.18 -5.63 -12.03
CA LYS A 13 -36.02 -4.44 -11.84
C LYS A 13 -35.83 -3.78 -10.47
N LYS A 14 -35.69 -4.59 -9.43
CA LYS A 14 -35.48 -4.11 -8.04
C LYS A 14 -34.05 -3.63 -7.82
N ASN A 15 -33.08 -4.31 -8.39
CA ASN A 15 -31.66 -4.02 -8.25
C ASN A 15 -30.94 -4.26 -9.60
N PRO A 16 -30.85 -3.25 -10.49
CA PRO A 16 -30.13 -3.36 -11.77
C PRO A 16 -28.63 -3.65 -11.58
N ALA A 17 -28.05 -3.38 -10.42
CA ALA A 17 -26.62 -3.62 -10.14
C ALA A 17 -26.22 -5.10 -10.26
N VAL A 18 -27.17 -6.04 -10.20
CA VAL A 18 -26.89 -7.47 -10.43
C VAL A 18 -26.39 -7.76 -11.85
N THR A 19 -26.68 -6.86 -12.82
CA THR A 19 -26.26 -6.95 -14.24
C THR A 19 -24.95 -6.21 -14.53
N ARG A 20 -24.27 -5.68 -13.51
CA ARG A 20 -23.01 -4.96 -13.65
C ARG A 20 -21.97 -5.79 -14.41
N ASN A 21 -21.25 -5.12 -15.33
CA ASN A 21 -20.11 -5.73 -16.00
C ASN A 21 -18.90 -5.86 -15.02
N ALA A 22 -17.83 -6.50 -15.46
CA ALA A 22 -16.66 -6.78 -14.66
C ALA A 22 -16.01 -5.51 -14.08
N PHE A 23 -15.81 -4.47 -14.90
CA PHE A 23 -15.22 -3.20 -14.44
C PHE A 23 -16.10 -2.47 -13.45
N GLN A 24 -17.41 -2.42 -13.69
CA GLN A 24 -18.36 -1.83 -12.76
C GLN A 24 -18.36 -2.55 -11.42
N ARG A 25 -18.27 -3.88 -11.45
CA ARG A 25 -18.25 -4.72 -10.27
C ARG A 25 -16.98 -4.51 -9.42
N VAL A 26 -15.80 -4.45 -10.05
CA VAL A 26 -14.54 -4.14 -9.36
C VAL A 26 -14.60 -2.75 -8.73
N TYR A 27 -15.10 -1.76 -9.47
CA TYR A 27 -15.22 -0.40 -8.98
C TYR A 27 -16.20 -0.29 -7.80
N ASP A 28 -17.39 -0.87 -7.91
CA ASP A 28 -18.39 -0.89 -6.85
C ASP A 28 -17.88 -1.65 -5.61
N MET A 29 -17.18 -2.76 -5.80
CA MET A 29 -16.59 -3.57 -4.73
C MET A 29 -15.60 -2.73 -3.92
N ILE A 30 -14.64 -2.05 -4.55
CA ILE A 30 -13.66 -1.23 -3.83
C ILE A 30 -14.35 -0.09 -3.09
N LEU A 31 -15.34 0.57 -3.72
CA LEU A 31 -16.09 1.66 -3.09
C LEU A 31 -17.01 1.20 -1.96
N SER A 32 -17.39 -0.08 -1.90
CA SER A 32 -18.23 -0.60 -0.81
C SER A 32 -17.53 -0.54 0.56
N TYR A 33 -16.20 -0.41 0.58
CA TYR A 33 -15.39 -0.20 1.80
C TYR A 33 -15.22 1.28 2.15
N GLY A 34 -15.79 2.17 1.34
CA GLY A 34 -15.69 3.62 1.56
C GLY A 34 -14.48 4.26 0.88
N ARG A 35 -14.33 5.55 1.13
CA ARG A 35 -13.19 6.37 0.73
C ARG A 35 -12.98 7.48 1.72
N GLU A 36 -11.76 7.84 1.99
CA GLU A 36 -11.36 8.90 2.91
C GLU A 36 -10.57 9.97 2.15
N GLU A 37 -10.95 11.23 2.31
CA GLU A 37 -10.27 12.35 1.67
C GLU A 37 -9.39 13.06 2.68
N TYR A 38 -8.12 13.25 2.35
CA TYR A 38 -7.17 13.97 3.19
C TYR A 38 -6.25 14.87 2.34
N VAL A 39 -5.54 15.77 2.99
CA VAL A 39 -4.59 16.64 2.33
C VAL A 39 -3.17 16.28 2.76
N ASP A 40 -2.31 16.00 1.81
CA ASP A 40 -0.88 15.81 2.03
C ASP A 40 -0.09 16.72 1.08
N THR A 41 0.81 17.51 1.64
CA THR A 41 1.67 18.41 0.88
C THR A 41 0.86 19.25 -0.13
N LYS A 42 -0.18 19.95 0.35
CA LYS A 42 -1.14 20.79 -0.44
C LYS A 42 -1.90 20.03 -1.53
N LYS A 43 -1.82 18.70 -1.61
CA LYS A 43 -2.59 17.90 -2.55
C LYS A 43 -3.73 17.17 -1.83
N LYS A 44 -4.91 17.23 -2.41
CA LYS A 44 -6.04 16.43 -1.98
C LYS A 44 -5.82 15.00 -2.47
N LEU A 45 -5.71 14.07 -1.55
CA LEU A 45 -5.57 12.65 -1.80
C LEU A 45 -6.82 11.91 -1.33
N ILE A 46 -7.05 10.74 -1.91
CA ILE A 46 -8.13 9.83 -1.53
C ILE A 46 -7.48 8.51 -1.11
N HIS A 47 -7.74 8.13 0.11
CA HIS A 47 -7.42 6.81 0.63
C HIS A 47 -8.62 5.88 0.43
N TYR A 48 -8.36 4.65 0.04
CA TYR A 48 -9.37 3.61 -0.15
C TYR A 48 -9.14 2.50 0.88
N PRO A 49 -9.94 2.41 1.95
CA PRO A 49 -9.78 1.44 3.03
C PRO A 49 -9.78 -0.02 2.58
N PHE A 50 -10.33 -0.30 1.40
CA PHE A 50 -10.24 -1.64 0.79
C PHE A 50 -8.80 -2.16 0.70
N PHE A 51 -7.84 -1.29 0.39
CA PHE A 51 -6.43 -1.69 0.23
C PHE A 51 -5.69 -1.87 1.56
N ASP A 52 -6.32 -1.57 2.69
CA ASP A 52 -5.81 -1.88 4.03
C ASP A 52 -6.06 -3.34 4.42
N ASP A 53 -6.81 -4.10 3.60
CA ASP A 53 -7.19 -5.51 3.86
C ASP A 53 -7.99 -5.69 5.17
N PRO A 54 -9.09 -4.94 5.38
CA PRO A 54 -9.84 -4.97 6.64
C PRO A 54 -10.50 -6.33 6.92
N ASP A 55 -10.80 -7.11 5.88
CA ASP A 55 -11.42 -8.43 6.03
C ASP A 55 -10.43 -9.50 6.52
N ASN A 56 -9.13 -9.20 6.61
CA ASN A 56 -8.07 -10.14 6.97
C ASN A 56 -7.01 -9.49 7.88
N ASP A 57 -7.45 -8.64 8.80
CA ASP A 57 -6.62 -7.97 9.80
C ASP A 57 -5.38 -7.26 9.22
N GLY A 58 -5.50 -6.70 8.02
CA GLY A 58 -4.41 -5.98 7.34
C GLY A 58 -3.27 -6.86 6.83
N LEU A 59 -3.44 -8.19 6.75
CA LEU A 59 -2.37 -9.12 6.36
C LEU A 59 -1.75 -8.80 5.00
N ASP A 60 -2.58 -8.42 4.02
CA ASP A 60 -2.15 -7.98 2.69
C ASP A 60 -2.23 -6.44 2.52
N GLY A 61 -2.41 -5.68 3.62
CA GLY A 61 -2.55 -4.22 3.60
C GLY A 61 -1.41 -3.51 2.87
N ILE A 62 -1.76 -2.48 2.09
CA ILE A 62 -0.87 -1.69 1.25
C ILE A 62 -0.74 -0.30 1.85
N PHE A 63 0.47 0.14 2.12
CA PHE A 63 0.75 1.41 2.77
C PHE A 63 1.43 2.39 1.81
N GLY A 64 1.15 3.69 1.93
CA GLY A 64 1.88 4.77 1.29
C GLY A 64 1.82 4.82 -0.23
N LEU A 65 0.89 4.10 -0.87
CA LEU A 65 0.69 4.04 -2.32
C LEU A 65 -0.61 4.71 -2.79
N ASP A 66 -1.17 5.65 -2.03
CA ASP A 66 -2.45 6.29 -2.36
C ASP A 66 -2.47 6.92 -3.76
N ILE A 67 -1.37 7.56 -4.19
CA ILE A 67 -1.29 8.18 -5.52
C ILE A 67 -1.39 7.13 -6.65
N PRO A 68 -0.61 6.04 -6.67
CA PRO A 68 -0.82 4.94 -7.60
C PRO A 68 -2.22 4.32 -7.54
N LEU A 69 -2.74 4.10 -6.33
CA LEU A 69 -4.07 3.53 -6.13
C LEU A 69 -5.18 4.46 -6.63
N MET A 70 -5.07 5.77 -6.42
CA MET A 70 -5.98 6.75 -7.02
C MET A 70 -5.96 6.70 -8.55
N ARG A 71 -4.79 6.52 -9.18
CA ARG A 71 -4.68 6.35 -10.63
C ARG A 71 -5.38 5.07 -11.08
N LEU A 72 -5.18 3.96 -10.38
CA LEU A 72 -5.86 2.70 -10.63
C LEU A 72 -7.38 2.85 -10.51
N MET A 73 -7.86 3.50 -9.46
CA MET A 73 -9.28 3.78 -9.25
C MET A 73 -9.87 4.69 -10.33
N ASN A 74 -9.11 5.66 -10.84
CA ASN A 74 -9.55 6.48 -11.96
C ASN A 74 -9.68 5.66 -13.26
N VAL A 75 -8.81 4.68 -13.48
CA VAL A 75 -8.93 3.74 -14.61
C VAL A 75 -10.19 2.88 -14.45
N PHE A 76 -10.42 2.28 -13.27
CA PHE A 76 -11.65 1.52 -13.02
C PHE A 76 -12.91 2.37 -13.17
N LYS A 77 -12.91 3.60 -12.64
CA LYS A 77 -14.04 4.53 -12.79
C LYS A 77 -14.33 4.85 -14.26
N SER A 78 -13.29 5.18 -15.02
CA SER A 78 -13.40 5.49 -16.44
C SER A 78 -13.93 4.29 -17.23
N ALA A 79 -13.43 3.09 -16.94
CA ALA A 79 -13.88 1.84 -17.57
C ALA A 79 -15.31 1.48 -17.15
N ALA A 80 -15.68 1.65 -15.90
CA ALA A 80 -17.05 1.42 -15.41
C ALA A 80 -18.08 2.37 -16.07
N LEU A 81 -17.65 3.57 -16.45
CA LEU A 81 -18.44 4.56 -17.19
C LEU A 81 -18.31 4.44 -18.71
N GLU A 82 -17.53 3.48 -19.20
CA GLU A 82 -17.29 3.23 -20.63
C GLU A 82 -16.71 4.42 -21.42
N TYR A 83 -15.72 5.09 -20.83
CA TYR A 83 -15.01 6.19 -21.47
C TYR A 83 -13.80 5.74 -22.31
N GLY A 84 -13.73 4.45 -22.64
CA GLY A 84 -12.73 3.86 -23.54
C GLY A 84 -11.59 3.12 -22.83
N THR A 85 -11.44 3.26 -21.53
CA THR A 85 -10.40 2.55 -20.77
C THR A 85 -10.74 1.08 -20.51
N GLU A 86 -12.00 0.69 -20.64
CA GLU A 86 -12.44 -0.71 -20.61
C GLU A 86 -11.83 -1.58 -21.72
N LYS A 87 -11.34 -0.95 -22.78
CA LYS A 87 -10.69 -1.61 -23.92
C LYS A 87 -9.19 -1.77 -23.76
N ARG A 88 -8.67 -1.60 -22.57
CA ARG A 88 -7.22 -1.57 -22.32
C ARG A 88 -6.81 -2.54 -21.23
N VAL A 89 -5.62 -3.09 -21.40
CA VAL A 89 -4.97 -3.89 -20.35
C VAL A 89 -4.40 -2.95 -19.28
N ILE A 90 -4.69 -3.22 -18.03
CA ILE A 90 -4.10 -2.49 -16.91
C ILE A 90 -2.73 -3.10 -16.61
N LEU A 91 -1.66 -2.32 -16.79
CA LEU A 91 -0.28 -2.77 -16.59
C LEU A 91 0.29 -2.17 -15.31
N LEU A 92 0.41 -2.97 -14.26
CA LEU A 92 1.08 -2.60 -13.02
C LEU A 92 2.59 -2.73 -13.22
N HIS A 93 3.28 -1.61 -13.30
CA HIS A 93 4.71 -1.52 -13.54
C HIS A 93 5.45 -1.07 -12.29
N GLY A 94 6.58 -1.69 -11.98
CA GLY A 94 7.43 -1.27 -10.86
C GLY A 94 8.45 -2.33 -10.45
N PRO A 95 9.34 -2.01 -9.52
CA PRO A 95 10.40 -2.91 -9.10
C PRO A 95 9.85 -4.19 -8.44
N VAL A 96 10.69 -5.20 -8.29
CA VAL A 96 10.32 -6.47 -7.66
C VAL A 96 10.03 -6.24 -6.17
N GLY A 97 8.86 -6.66 -5.71
CA GLY A 97 8.44 -6.46 -4.30
C GLY A 97 7.78 -5.12 -4.00
N SER A 98 7.29 -4.38 -5.02
CA SER A 98 6.55 -3.11 -4.87
C SER A 98 5.03 -3.30 -4.76
N SER A 99 4.56 -4.40 -4.18
CA SER A 99 3.13 -4.69 -3.92
C SER A 99 2.22 -4.91 -5.15
N LYS A 100 2.74 -5.00 -6.38
CA LYS A 100 1.92 -5.25 -7.59
C LYS A 100 1.02 -6.49 -7.47
N SER A 101 1.61 -7.64 -7.14
CA SER A 101 0.86 -8.89 -6.96
C SER A 101 -0.05 -8.85 -5.74
N THR A 102 0.27 -8.04 -4.73
CA THR A 102 -0.60 -7.84 -3.56
C THR A 102 -1.85 -7.07 -3.96
N ILE A 103 -1.73 -6.02 -4.79
CA ILE A 103 -2.88 -5.27 -5.33
C ILE A 103 -3.82 -6.21 -6.09
N ALA A 104 -3.29 -7.01 -7.04
CA ALA A 104 -4.12 -7.95 -7.81
C ALA A 104 -4.76 -9.00 -6.91
N ARG A 105 -4.01 -9.57 -5.94
CA ARG A 105 -4.52 -10.54 -4.98
C ARG A 105 -5.66 -9.97 -4.12
N LEU A 106 -5.52 -8.73 -3.63
CA LEU A 106 -6.60 -8.05 -2.89
C LEU A 106 -7.85 -7.89 -3.75
N ILE A 107 -7.71 -7.44 -5.01
CA ILE A 107 -8.86 -7.29 -5.91
C ILE A 107 -9.55 -8.63 -6.14
N LYS A 108 -8.81 -9.74 -6.37
CA LYS A 108 -9.36 -11.08 -6.52
C LYS A 108 -10.12 -11.53 -5.28
N LYS A 109 -9.52 -11.43 -4.10
CA LYS A 109 -10.15 -11.75 -2.81
C LYS A 109 -11.38 -10.88 -2.55
N GLY A 110 -11.28 -9.58 -2.83
CA GLY A 110 -12.39 -8.65 -2.67
C GLY A 110 -13.57 -9.00 -3.57
N LEU A 111 -13.35 -9.35 -4.84
CA LEU A 111 -14.39 -9.80 -5.75
C LEU A 111 -15.05 -11.09 -5.25
N GLU A 112 -14.27 -12.05 -4.77
CA GLU A 112 -14.80 -13.28 -4.19
C GLU A 112 -15.69 -12.98 -2.98
N ALA A 113 -15.21 -12.16 -2.03
CA ALA A 113 -15.97 -11.75 -0.86
C ALA A 113 -17.23 -10.93 -1.23
N PHE A 114 -17.09 -9.97 -2.14
CA PHE A 114 -18.19 -9.13 -2.60
C PHE A 114 -19.29 -9.93 -3.31
N SER A 115 -18.92 -10.94 -4.12
CA SER A 115 -19.89 -11.80 -4.80
C SER A 115 -20.78 -12.60 -3.84
N LYS A 116 -20.33 -12.83 -2.60
CA LYS A 116 -21.10 -13.49 -1.54
C LYS A 116 -22.12 -12.55 -0.90
N LYS A 117 -21.88 -11.23 -0.91
CA LYS A 117 -22.77 -10.20 -0.34
C LYS A 117 -23.98 -9.96 -1.27
N SER A 118 -25.08 -9.43 -0.72
CA SER A 118 -26.27 -9.08 -1.50
C SER A 118 -26.02 -7.96 -2.52
N GLU A 119 -25.16 -7.02 -2.17
CA GLU A 119 -24.78 -5.87 -3.01
C GLU A 119 -23.97 -6.28 -4.22
N GLY A 120 -23.09 -7.27 -4.08
CA GLY A 120 -22.27 -7.85 -5.13
C GLY A 120 -22.93 -9.02 -5.88
N ALA A 121 -24.23 -9.20 -5.70
CA ALA A 121 -24.97 -10.31 -6.29
C ALA A 121 -24.82 -10.37 -7.81
N LEU A 122 -24.49 -11.54 -8.32
CA LEU A 122 -24.50 -11.83 -9.76
C LEU A 122 -25.12 -13.21 -10.01
N TYR A 123 -25.61 -13.40 -11.22
CA TYR A 123 -26.37 -14.57 -11.61
C TYR A 123 -25.86 -15.15 -12.92
N THR A 124 -26.03 -16.44 -13.08
CA THR A 124 -25.88 -17.20 -14.31
C THR A 124 -27.06 -18.14 -14.49
N TYR A 125 -27.01 -18.99 -15.49
CA TYR A 125 -28.10 -19.90 -15.79
C TYR A 125 -27.59 -21.27 -16.18
N ASP A 126 -28.46 -22.26 -16.02
CA ASP A 126 -28.34 -23.60 -16.55
C ASP A 126 -29.48 -23.88 -17.50
N TRP A 127 -29.20 -24.66 -18.53
CA TRP A 127 -30.22 -25.27 -19.36
C TRP A 127 -30.72 -26.54 -18.68
N VAL A 128 -32.04 -26.75 -18.67
CA VAL A 128 -32.67 -27.90 -17.99
C VAL A 128 -33.70 -28.55 -18.94
N ASP A 129 -33.91 -29.84 -18.75
CA ASP A 129 -34.88 -30.64 -19.48
C ASP A 129 -34.73 -30.51 -21.01
N LEU A 130 -33.49 -30.52 -21.50
CA LEU A 130 -33.20 -30.39 -22.90
C LEU A 130 -33.61 -31.67 -23.66
N PRO A 131 -34.48 -31.60 -24.70
CA PRO A 131 -35.03 -32.76 -25.33
C PRO A 131 -34.08 -33.51 -26.27
N PHE A 132 -32.85 -33.02 -26.44
CA PHE A 132 -31.80 -33.53 -27.32
C PHE A 132 -30.47 -33.78 -26.59
N GLU A 133 -30.43 -33.62 -25.29
CA GLU A 133 -29.27 -33.93 -24.44
C GLU A 133 -29.56 -35.13 -23.57
N HIS A 134 -28.47 -35.84 -23.19
CA HIS A 134 -28.54 -36.99 -22.28
C HIS A 134 -28.48 -36.57 -20.82
N GLU A 135 -28.00 -35.34 -20.55
CA GLU A 135 -27.89 -34.81 -19.22
C GLU A 135 -29.11 -33.92 -18.89
N ASP A 136 -29.66 -34.10 -17.68
CA ASP A 136 -30.83 -33.31 -17.22
C ASP A 136 -30.54 -31.82 -17.08
N THR A 137 -29.27 -31.45 -16.93
CA THR A 137 -28.83 -30.07 -16.73
C THR A 137 -27.52 -29.80 -17.45
N LEU A 138 -27.49 -28.75 -18.28
CA LEU A 138 -26.29 -28.25 -18.95
C LEU A 138 -26.00 -26.84 -18.46
N PRO A 139 -24.95 -26.59 -17.65
CA PRO A 139 -24.62 -25.26 -17.18
C PRO A 139 -24.10 -24.36 -18.30
N SER A 140 -24.31 -23.03 -18.21
CA SER A 140 -23.63 -22.08 -19.09
C SER A 140 -22.11 -22.23 -18.91
N PRO A 141 -21.37 -22.56 -19.99
CA PRO A 141 -19.96 -22.94 -19.86
C PRO A 141 -19.03 -21.82 -19.40
N ILE A 142 -19.41 -20.55 -19.63
CA ILE A 142 -18.64 -19.37 -19.23
C ILE A 142 -19.41 -18.48 -18.25
N ASN A 143 -20.39 -19.05 -17.54
CA ASN A 143 -21.18 -18.34 -16.52
C ASN A 143 -21.78 -17.00 -16.96
N GLU A 144 -22.32 -16.95 -18.18
CA GLU A 144 -22.88 -15.73 -18.75
C GLU A 144 -24.04 -15.15 -17.93
N GLU A 145 -24.28 -13.89 -18.14
CA GLU A 145 -25.42 -13.17 -17.57
C GLU A 145 -26.73 -13.66 -18.22
N PRO A 146 -27.79 -13.96 -17.46
CA PRO A 146 -29.02 -14.55 -17.99
C PRO A 146 -29.72 -13.74 -19.08
N LEU A 147 -29.58 -12.41 -19.10
CA LEU A 147 -30.16 -11.57 -20.14
C LEU A 147 -29.49 -11.73 -21.52
N HIS A 148 -28.32 -12.37 -21.60
CA HIS A 148 -27.71 -12.72 -22.88
C HIS A 148 -28.58 -13.69 -23.71
N ILE A 149 -29.42 -14.48 -23.05
CA ILE A 149 -30.38 -15.37 -23.74
C ILE A 149 -31.33 -14.57 -24.64
N ILE A 150 -31.65 -13.33 -24.26
CA ILE A 150 -32.45 -12.44 -25.09
C ILE A 150 -31.57 -11.87 -26.20
N PRO A 151 -31.93 -12.10 -27.49
CA PRO A 151 -31.16 -11.56 -28.62
C PRO A 151 -30.91 -10.07 -28.49
N LEU A 152 -29.73 -9.62 -28.87
CA LEU A 152 -29.29 -8.22 -28.70
C LEU A 152 -30.30 -7.22 -29.28
N ALA A 153 -30.83 -7.51 -30.47
CA ALA A 153 -31.82 -6.67 -31.16
C ALA A 153 -33.13 -6.49 -30.37
N TRP A 154 -33.52 -7.46 -29.56
CA TRP A 154 -34.77 -7.44 -28.78
C TRP A 154 -34.59 -7.06 -27.34
N ARG A 155 -33.37 -7.02 -26.85
CA ARG A 155 -33.03 -6.84 -25.41
C ARG A 155 -33.60 -5.54 -24.85
N LYS A 156 -33.45 -4.43 -25.59
CA LYS A 156 -34.01 -3.14 -25.21
C LYS A 156 -35.53 -3.20 -25.05
N GLN A 157 -36.23 -3.69 -26.07
CA GLN A 157 -37.69 -3.78 -26.06
C GLN A 157 -38.21 -4.75 -24.97
N ALA A 158 -37.48 -5.85 -24.73
CA ALA A 158 -37.85 -6.81 -23.69
C ALA A 158 -37.70 -6.20 -22.27
N LEU A 159 -36.67 -5.41 -22.02
CA LEU A 159 -36.47 -4.70 -20.74
C LEU A 159 -37.56 -3.63 -20.53
N GLU A 160 -37.86 -2.82 -21.55
CA GLU A 160 -38.93 -1.82 -21.49
C GLU A 160 -40.29 -2.48 -21.25
N GLY A 161 -40.57 -3.61 -21.88
CA GLY A 161 -41.79 -4.38 -21.71
C GLY A 161 -42.06 -4.90 -20.30
N VAL A 162 -41.02 -5.09 -19.51
CA VAL A 162 -41.13 -5.48 -18.09
C VAL A 162 -40.93 -4.29 -17.12
N GLY A 163 -40.80 -3.08 -17.67
CA GLY A 163 -40.67 -1.85 -16.92
C GLY A 163 -39.28 -1.67 -16.28
N ILE A 164 -38.24 -2.15 -16.94
CA ILE A 164 -36.82 -1.90 -16.59
C ILE A 164 -36.30 -0.84 -17.58
N ASN A 165 -35.66 0.20 -17.06
CA ASN A 165 -35.01 1.20 -17.88
C ASN A 165 -33.76 0.59 -18.56
N PRO A 166 -33.69 0.46 -19.88
CA PRO A 166 -32.54 -0.13 -20.56
C PRO A 166 -31.21 0.57 -20.28
N SER A 167 -31.22 1.88 -19.98
CA SER A 167 -30.02 2.64 -19.68
C SER A 167 -29.36 2.25 -18.34
N THR A 168 -30.09 1.54 -17.47
CA THR A 168 -29.54 1.03 -16.19
C THR A 168 -28.90 -0.35 -16.33
N VAL A 169 -29.10 -1.01 -17.48
CA VAL A 169 -28.57 -2.34 -17.79
C VAL A 169 -27.62 -2.24 -18.96
N ASN A 170 -26.34 -2.17 -18.66
CA ASN A 170 -25.30 -2.10 -19.69
C ASN A 170 -24.76 -3.49 -19.98
N LEU A 171 -25.45 -4.22 -20.83
CA LEU A 171 -25.11 -5.59 -21.21
C LEU A 171 -24.78 -5.65 -22.70
N LYS A 172 -23.50 -5.85 -23.01
CA LYS A 172 -22.97 -6.03 -24.37
C LYS A 172 -22.70 -7.51 -24.64
N GLY A 173 -22.52 -7.83 -25.89
CA GLY A 173 -22.19 -9.18 -26.33
C GLY A 173 -23.40 -10.08 -26.55
N GLU A 174 -23.11 -11.25 -27.07
CA GLU A 174 -24.06 -12.31 -27.43
C GLU A 174 -23.73 -13.60 -26.70
N LEU A 175 -24.63 -14.57 -26.72
CA LEU A 175 -24.43 -15.89 -26.17
C LEU A 175 -23.21 -16.58 -26.76
N ASN A 176 -22.52 -17.37 -25.93
CA ASN A 176 -21.46 -18.24 -26.39
C ASN A 176 -21.99 -19.27 -27.45
N PRO A 177 -21.10 -19.83 -28.28
CA PRO A 177 -21.51 -20.71 -29.36
C PRO A 177 -22.30 -21.94 -28.91
N ALA A 178 -21.98 -22.56 -27.79
CA ALA A 178 -22.70 -23.72 -27.28
C ALA A 178 -24.13 -23.37 -26.86
N CYS A 179 -24.31 -22.25 -26.15
CA CYS A 179 -25.65 -21.78 -25.76
C CYS A 179 -26.48 -21.29 -26.97
N ARG A 180 -25.85 -20.65 -27.98
CA ARG A 180 -26.53 -20.30 -29.23
C ARG A 180 -27.05 -21.52 -29.93
N PHE A 181 -26.30 -22.60 -29.99
CA PHE A 181 -26.73 -23.88 -30.57
C PHE A 181 -27.96 -24.43 -29.83
N VAL A 182 -27.96 -24.40 -28.46
CA VAL A 182 -29.11 -24.83 -27.65
C VAL A 182 -30.35 -24.01 -27.97
N VAL A 183 -30.21 -22.67 -28.00
CA VAL A 183 -31.35 -21.76 -28.36
C VAL A 183 -31.89 -22.09 -29.75
N GLN A 184 -31.01 -22.27 -30.73
CA GLN A 184 -31.42 -22.61 -32.10
C GLN A 184 -32.19 -23.93 -32.16
N LYS A 185 -31.70 -24.98 -31.52
CA LYS A 185 -32.36 -26.29 -31.47
C LYS A 185 -33.73 -26.23 -30.80
N LEU A 186 -33.85 -25.45 -29.74
CA LEU A 186 -35.14 -25.24 -29.08
C LEU A 186 -36.12 -24.44 -29.94
N LEU A 187 -35.65 -23.39 -30.65
CA LEU A 187 -36.48 -22.62 -31.56
C LEU A 187 -36.97 -23.50 -32.73
N GLU A 188 -36.10 -24.33 -33.31
CA GLU A 188 -36.50 -25.32 -34.35
C GLU A 188 -37.59 -26.26 -33.82
N LYS A 189 -37.46 -26.75 -32.57
CA LYS A 189 -38.44 -27.66 -31.97
C LYS A 189 -39.78 -26.99 -31.65
N TYR A 190 -39.77 -25.72 -31.28
CA TYR A 190 -40.96 -24.97 -30.85
C TYR A 190 -41.46 -23.97 -31.90
N ASP A 191 -41.18 -24.21 -33.18
CA ASP A 191 -41.64 -23.40 -34.31
C ASP A 191 -41.41 -21.89 -34.12
N GLY A 192 -40.28 -21.51 -33.53
CA GLY A 192 -39.89 -20.13 -33.28
C GLY A 192 -40.49 -19.50 -32.03
N GLU A 193 -41.21 -20.26 -31.19
CA GLU A 193 -41.80 -19.72 -29.96
C GLU A 193 -40.72 -19.52 -28.89
N PHE A 194 -40.15 -18.30 -28.78
CA PHE A 194 -39.09 -17.96 -27.83
C PHE A 194 -39.55 -18.14 -26.38
N GLY A 195 -40.83 -17.96 -26.08
CA GLY A 195 -41.36 -18.19 -24.73
C GLY A 195 -41.25 -19.65 -24.27
N ALA A 196 -41.25 -20.62 -25.20
CA ALA A 196 -41.01 -22.02 -24.91
C ALA A 196 -39.54 -22.30 -24.61
N VAL A 197 -38.60 -21.61 -25.30
CA VAL A 197 -37.14 -21.70 -25.00
C VAL A 197 -36.86 -21.30 -23.57
N LEU A 198 -37.47 -20.22 -23.06
CA LEU A 198 -37.28 -19.74 -21.71
C LEU A 198 -37.76 -20.70 -20.59
N LYS A 199 -38.56 -21.72 -20.94
CA LYS A 199 -38.95 -22.77 -19.97
C LYS A 199 -37.78 -23.69 -19.58
N HIS A 200 -36.80 -23.79 -20.48
CA HIS A 200 -35.59 -24.60 -20.29
C HIS A 200 -34.46 -23.85 -19.56
N VAL A 201 -34.71 -22.63 -19.07
CA VAL A 201 -33.70 -21.80 -18.38
C VAL A 201 -33.96 -21.80 -16.91
N ARG A 202 -32.96 -22.21 -16.11
CA ARG A 202 -32.92 -22.10 -14.66
C ARG A 202 -31.83 -21.10 -14.25
N VAL A 203 -32.20 -19.96 -13.73
CA VAL A 203 -31.25 -18.95 -13.21
C VAL A 203 -30.79 -19.35 -11.83
N ARG A 204 -29.48 -19.26 -11.58
CA ARG A 204 -28.86 -19.50 -10.28
C ARG A 204 -27.93 -18.36 -9.89
N ARG A 205 -27.69 -18.23 -8.59
CA ARG A 205 -26.66 -17.34 -8.06
C ARG A 205 -25.28 -17.80 -8.50
N LEU A 206 -24.44 -16.88 -8.94
CA LEU A 206 -23.03 -17.13 -9.21
C LEU A 206 -22.20 -16.55 -8.05
N ILE A 207 -21.25 -17.31 -7.57
CA ILE A 207 -20.24 -16.87 -6.60
C ILE A 207 -18.89 -17.00 -7.28
N LEU A 208 -18.11 -15.93 -7.27
CA LEU A 208 -16.76 -15.94 -7.82
C LEU A 208 -15.82 -16.66 -6.87
N SER A 209 -14.89 -17.45 -7.41
CA SER A 209 -13.92 -18.22 -6.64
C SER A 209 -12.67 -18.46 -7.47
N GLU A 210 -11.52 -18.03 -6.97
CA GLU A 210 -10.23 -18.33 -7.58
C GLU A 210 -9.94 -19.84 -7.50
N LYS A 211 -10.22 -20.45 -6.34
CA LYS A 211 -9.99 -21.87 -6.09
C LYS A 211 -10.78 -22.77 -7.01
N ASP A 212 -12.03 -22.44 -7.30
CA ASP A 212 -12.93 -23.22 -8.14
C ASP A 212 -12.87 -22.75 -9.61
N ARG A 213 -12.00 -21.81 -9.94
CA ARG A 213 -11.82 -21.25 -11.29
C ARG A 213 -13.12 -20.68 -11.86
N VAL A 214 -13.80 -19.83 -11.11
CA VAL A 214 -15.06 -19.19 -11.49
C VAL A 214 -14.91 -17.67 -11.41
N GLY A 215 -14.89 -16.99 -12.55
CA GLY A 215 -14.79 -15.54 -12.68
C GLY A 215 -13.46 -14.94 -12.25
N ILE A 216 -12.50 -15.76 -11.85
CA ILE A 216 -11.15 -15.34 -11.46
C ILE A 216 -10.13 -16.25 -12.12
N GLY A 217 -9.37 -15.69 -13.06
CA GLY A 217 -8.30 -16.37 -13.78
C GLY A 217 -6.93 -15.85 -13.38
N THR A 218 -5.92 -16.70 -13.44
CA THR A 218 -4.53 -16.31 -13.21
C THR A 218 -3.65 -17.04 -14.20
N PHE A 219 -2.96 -16.30 -15.04
CA PHE A 219 -2.04 -16.85 -16.02
C PHE A 219 -0.61 -16.46 -15.70
N GLN A 220 0.28 -17.45 -15.63
CA GLN A 220 1.72 -17.29 -15.46
C GLN A 220 2.45 -18.13 -16.50
N PRO A 221 3.24 -17.54 -17.39
CA PRO A 221 4.06 -18.30 -18.33
C PRO A 221 5.00 -19.25 -17.60
N LYS A 222 4.90 -20.54 -17.90
CA LYS A 222 5.77 -21.58 -17.29
C LYS A 222 7.10 -21.67 -18.03
N ASP A 223 7.08 -21.51 -19.35
CA ASP A 223 8.25 -21.53 -20.22
C ASP A 223 8.09 -20.45 -21.30
N GLU A 224 9.10 -19.62 -21.50
CA GLU A 224 9.06 -18.54 -22.51
C GLU A 224 9.00 -19.08 -23.95
N LYS A 225 9.38 -20.35 -24.18
CA LYS A 225 9.49 -20.94 -25.53
C LYS A 225 8.40 -21.93 -25.90
N ASN A 226 7.70 -22.51 -24.90
CA ASN A 226 6.71 -23.57 -25.11
C ASN A 226 5.35 -23.16 -24.51
N GLN A 227 4.84 -22.00 -24.91
CA GLN A 227 3.53 -21.55 -24.46
C GLN A 227 2.46 -22.08 -25.41
N ASP A 228 1.35 -22.60 -24.84
CA ASP A 228 0.19 -23.05 -25.60
C ASP A 228 -0.98 -22.08 -25.46
N SER A 229 -1.42 -21.48 -26.55
CA SER A 229 -2.54 -20.52 -26.57
C SER A 229 -3.86 -21.15 -26.09
N THR A 230 -3.98 -22.47 -26.11
CA THR A 230 -5.18 -23.17 -25.62
C THR A 230 -5.36 -23.01 -24.09
N GLU A 231 -4.27 -22.77 -23.34
CA GLU A 231 -4.38 -22.44 -21.90
C GLU A 231 -5.16 -21.13 -21.66
N LEU A 232 -5.13 -20.20 -22.61
CA LEU A 232 -5.88 -18.95 -22.54
C LEU A 232 -7.28 -19.03 -23.16
N THR A 233 -7.40 -19.74 -24.30
CA THR A 233 -8.59 -19.69 -25.16
C THR A 233 -9.45 -20.95 -25.09
N GLY A 234 -9.03 -22.00 -24.39
CA GLY A 234 -9.67 -23.30 -24.39
C GLY A 234 -9.35 -24.13 -25.62
N ASP A 235 -9.73 -25.39 -25.64
CA ASP A 235 -9.42 -26.34 -26.69
C ASP A 235 -10.60 -27.30 -27.00
N ILE A 236 -10.49 -28.00 -28.10
CA ILE A 236 -11.45 -29.02 -28.53
C ILE A 236 -11.38 -30.23 -27.60
N ASN A 237 -12.56 -30.72 -27.18
CA ASN A 237 -12.66 -31.93 -26.37
C ASN A 237 -12.88 -33.18 -27.25
N TYR A 238 -11.85 -33.96 -27.46
CA TYR A 238 -11.89 -35.16 -28.28
C TYR A 238 -12.89 -36.22 -27.78
N ARG A 239 -13.17 -36.28 -26.47
CA ARG A 239 -14.19 -37.19 -25.91
C ARG A 239 -15.59 -36.74 -26.31
N LYS A 240 -15.84 -35.41 -26.29
CA LYS A 240 -17.11 -34.84 -26.72
C LYS A 240 -17.33 -34.96 -28.22
N ILE A 241 -16.28 -34.94 -29.04
CA ILE A 241 -16.39 -35.23 -30.48
C ILE A 241 -16.94 -36.67 -30.69
N ALA A 242 -16.48 -37.62 -29.91
CA ALA A 242 -17.01 -39.01 -30.00
C ALA A 242 -18.51 -39.11 -29.64
N ILE A 243 -19.01 -38.19 -28.80
CA ILE A 243 -20.42 -38.13 -28.40
C ILE A 243 -21.23 -37.38 -29.44
N TYR A 244 -20.77 -36.22 -29.90
CA TYR A 244 -21.53 -35.31 -30.79
C TYR A 244 -21.24 -35.53 -32.28
N GLY A 245 -20.24 -36.34 -32.64
CA GLY A 245 -19.97 -36.78 -34.01
C GLY A 245 -19.23 -35.76 -34.90
N SER A 246 -18.88 -34.55 -34.45
CA SER A 246 -18.21 -33.53 -35.25
C SER A 246 -17.30 -32.64 -34.42
N GLU A 247 -16.12 -32.31 -34.97
CA GLU A 247 -15.23 -31.25 -34.44
C GLU A 247 -15.88 -29.87 -34.51
N SER A 248 -16.82 -29.64 -35.44
CA SER A 248 -17.49 -28.37 -35.60
C SER A 248 -18.70 -28.18 -34.68
N ASP A 249 -19.07 -29.22 -33.90
CA ASP A 249 -20.18 -29.08 -32.95
C ASP A 249 -19.76 -28.15 -31.80
N PRO A 250 -20.50 -27.05 -31.55
CA PRO A 250 -20.15 -26.09 -30.50
C PRO A 250 -20.08 -26.69 -29.10
N ARG A 251 -20.69 -27.85 -28.84
CA ARG A 251 -20.66 -28.56 -27.56
C ARG A 251 -19.39 -29.38 -27.37
N ALA A 252 -18.67 -29.66 -28.47
CA ALA A 252 -17.40 -30.40 -28.42
C ALA A 252 -16.20 -29.57 -27.98
N PHE A 253 -16.40 -28.33 -27.55
CA PHE A 253 -15.36 -27.41 -27.08
C PHE A 253 -15.29 -27.38 -25.55
N ASN A 254 -14.06 -27.30 -25.00
CA ASN A 254 -13.81 -27.02 -23.59
C ASN A 254 -13.63 -25.51 -23.40
N PHE A 255 -14.52 -24.92 -22.63
CA PHE A 255 -14.45 -23.51 -22.24
C PHE A 255 -13.66 -23.36 -20.92
N ASP A 256 -12.46 -23.93 -20.88
CA ASP A 256 -11.60 -24.00 -19.67
C ASP A 256 -10.32 -23.13 -19.77
N GLY A 257 -10.20 -22.35 -20.83
CA GLY A 257 -9.13 -21.35 -20.96
C GLY A 257 -9.28 -20.22 -19.95
N GLU A 258 -8.16 -19.61 -19.55
CA GLU A 258 -8.15 -18.60 -18.49
C GLU A 258 -9.03 -17.38 -18.79
N PHE A 259 -9.19 -16.95 -20.06
CA PHE A 259 -10.15 -15.91 -20.42
C PHE A 259 -11.61 -16.33 -20.20
N GLN A 260 -11.95 -17.59 -20.47
CA GLN A 260 -13.31 -18.10 -20.25
C GLN A 260 -13.62 -18.29 -18.77
N VAL A 261 -12.62 -18.73 -18.00
CA VAL A 261 -12.69 -18.85 -16.54
C VAL A 261 -12.89 -17.49 -15.89
N ALA A 262 -12.18 -16.46 -16.37
CA ALA A 262 -12.22 -15.10 -15.81
C ALA A 262 -13.48 -14.31 -16.16
N ASN A 263 -14.31 -14.84 -17.08
CA ASN A 263 -15.53 -14.17 -17.52
C ASN A 263 -16.40 -13.74 -16.33
N ARG A 264 -16.90 -12.52 -16.34
CA ARG A 264 -17.67 -11.83 -15.31
C ARG A 264 -16.84 -11.31 -14.13
N GLY A 265 -15.49 -11.41 -14.21
CA GLY A 265 -14.60 -10.99 -13.13
C GLY A 265 -13.25 -10.48 -13.61
N ILE A 266 -12.15 -11.14 -13.25
CA ILE A 266 -10.81 -10.64 -13.47
C ILE A 266 -9.83 -11.73 -13.89
N ILE A 267 -8.94 -11.39 -14.83
CA ILE A 267 -7.76 -12.19 -15.15
C ILE A 267 -6.48 -11.44 -14.76
N GLU A 268 -5.59 -12.13 -14.07
CA GLU A 268 -4.27 -11.66 -13.68
C GLU A 268 -3.19 -12.33 -14.54
N PHE A 269 -2.39 -11.52 -15.24
CA PHE A 269 -1.20 -11.97 -15.95
C PHE A 269 0.06 -11.67 -15.13
N ILE A 270 0.69 -12.71 -14.60
CA ILE A 270 1.96 -12.57 -13.89
C ILE A 270 3.08 -12.50 -14.91
N GLU A 271 3.89 -11.40 -14.86
CA GLU A 271 4.98 -11.16 -15.80
C GLU A 271 4.52 -11.15 -17.27
N ILE A 272 3.46 -10.42 -17.56
CA ILE A 272 2.76 -10.37 -18.86
C ILE A 272 3.70 -10.14 -20.05
N LEU A 273 4.81 -9.44 -19.89
CA LEU A 273 5.75 -9.13 -20.98
C LEU A 273 6.71 -10.29 -21.30
N LYS A 274 6.61 -11.40 -20.59
CA LYS A 274 7.27 -12.68 -20.94
C LYS A 274 6.41 -13.58 -21.80
N LEU A 275 5.19 -13.15 -22.14
CA LEU A 275 4.34 -13.84 -23.10
C LEU A 275 4.96 -13.80 -24.49
N ASP A 276 4.81 -14.91 -25.23
CA ASP A 276 5.13 -14.94 -26.66
C ASP A 276 4.23 -13.93 -27.41
N VAL A 277 4.77 -13.35 -28.49
CA VAL A 277 4.06 -12.37 -29.32
C VAL A 277 2.72 -12.92 -29.83
N ALA A 278 2.61 -14.21 -30.10
CA ALA A 278 1.37 -14.86 -30.51
C ALA A 278 0.25 -14.70 -29.47
N PHE A 279 0.54 -14.85 -28.19
CA PHE A 279 -0.42 -14.66 -27.09
C PHE A 279 -0.83 -13.20 -26.92
N LEU A 280 0.04 -12.29 -27.29
CA LEU A 280 -0.30 -10.86 -27.20
C LEU A 280 -1.40 -10.47 -28.19
N TYR A 281 -1.52 -11.15 -29.33
CA TYR A 281 -2.65 -10.92 -30.24
C TYR A 281 -3.98 -11.37 -29.64
N ASP A 282 -4.02 -12.53 -28.96
CA ASP A 282 -5.23 -12.98 -28.26
C ASP A 282 -5.61 -12.01 -27.14
N LEU A 283 -4.62 -11.53 -26.38
CA LEU A 283 -4.79 -10.51 -25.35
C LEU A 283 -5.35 -9.19 -25.92
N LEU A 284 -4.87 -8.76 -27.08
CA LEU A 284 -5.36 -7.56 -27.76
C LEU A 284 -6.81 -7.72 -28.21
N GLY A 285 -7.18 -8.90 -28.75
CA GLY A 285 -8.55 -9.23 -29.09
C GLY A 285 -9.48 -9.24 -27.88
N ALA A 286 -9.04 -9.88 -26.80
CA ALA A 286 -9.77 -9.93 -25.53
C ALA A 286 -9.99 -8.54 -24.93
N SER A 287 -8.96 -7.68 -24.90
CA SER A 287 -9.07 -6.36 -24.30
C SER A 287 -9.87 -5.36 -25.15
N GLN A 288 -9.64 -5.30 -26.46
CA GLN A 288 -10.20 -4.28 -27.33
C GLN A 288 -11.64 -4.62 -27.81
N GLU A 289 -11.82 -5.87 -28.25
CA GLU A 289 -13.09 -6.33 -28.83
C GLU A 289 -13.98 -7.04 -27.80
N HIS A 290 -13.47 -7.31 -26.60
CA HIS A 290 -14.13 -8.16 -25.60
C HIS A 290 -14.52 -9.51 -26.18
N LYS A 291 -13.65 -10.07 -27.02
CA LYS A 291 -13.88 -11.35 -27.73
C LYS A 291 -12.60 -12.17 -27.73
N ILE A 292 -12.78 -13.45 -27.63
CA ILE A 292 -11.72 -14.43 -27.87
C ILE A 292 -12.05 -15.25 -29.11
N LYS A 293 -11.01 -15.57 -29.86
CA LYS A 293 -11.11 -16.43 -31.06
C LYS A 293 -10.27 -17.67 -30.83
N PRO A 294 -10.85 -18.74 -30.24
CA PRO A 294 -10.13 -19.98 -30.09
C PRO A 294 -9.71 -20.55 -31.44
N LYS A 295 -8.66 -21.35 -31.45
CA LYS A 295 -8.19 -22.03 -32.65
C LYS A 295 -9.26 -22.97 -33.18
N LYS A 296 -9.65 -22.82 -34.43
CA LYS A 296 -10.68 -23.62 -35.11
C LYS A 296 -12.08 -23.53 -34.47
N PHE A 297 -12.39 -22.50 -33.70
CA PHE A 297 -13.69 -22.37 -33.06
C PHE A 297 -14.30 -20.99 -33.24
N ALA A 298 -15.58 -20.83 -32.92
CA ALA A 298 -16.32 -19.60 -33.11
C ALA A 298 -15.91 -18.52 -32.07
N LEU A 299 -16.05 -17.25 -32.48
CA LEU A 299 -15.86 -16.10 -31.58
C LEU A 299 -16.78 -16.19 -30.38
N THR A 300 -16.21 -15.93 -29.21
CA THR A 300 -16.90 -15.93 -27.92
C THR A 300 -16.71 -14.56 -27.27
N ASP A 301 -17.82 -13.93 -26.91
CA ASP A 301 -17.79 -12.67 -26.14
C ASP A 301 -17.43 -12.95 -24.68
N ILE A 302 -16.65 -12.05 -24.09
CA ILE A 302 -16.21 -12.11 -22.70
C ILE A 302 -16.37 -10.76 -22.01
N ASP A 303 -16.53 -10.78 -20.70
CA ASP A 303 -16.65 -9.62 -19.84
C ASP A 303 -15.68 -9.77 -18.66
N GLU A 304 -14.51 -9.16 -18.74
CA GLU A 304 -13.47 -9.32 -17.74
C GLU A 304 -12.57 -8.10 -17.60
N VAL A 305 -11.97 -7.93 -16.43
CA VAL A 305 -10.89 -6.98 -16.19
C VAL A 305 -9.55 -7.68 -16.40
N ILE A 306 -8.70 -7.13 -17.25
CA ILE A 306 -7.38 -7.67 -17.55
C ILE A 306 -6.32 -6.85 -16.82
N ILE A 307 -5.62 -7.47 -15.86
CA ILE A 307 -4.50 -6.88 -15.12
C ILE A 307 -3.23 -7.67 -15.39
N GLY A 308 -2.16 -6.98 -15.78
CA GLY A 308 -0.84 -7.58 -15.94
C GLY A 308 0.20 -6.94 -15.05
N HIS A 309 1.22 -7.70 -14.67
CA HIS A 309 2.37 -7.21 -13.93
C HIS A 309 3.61 -7.18 -14.80
N THR A 310 4.47 -6.19 -14.57
CA THR A 310 5.77 -6.14 -15.21
C THR A 310 6.79 -5.45 -14.31
N ASN A 311 8.05 -5.66 -14.61
CA ASN A 311 9.17 -4.98 -13.99
C ASN A 311 9.85 -4.02 -14.99
N GLU A 312 10.78 -3.20 -14.49
CA GLU A 312 11.48 -2.20 -15.29
C GLU A 312 12.28 -2.82 -16.46
N ALA A 313 12.92 -3.97 -16.24
CA ALA A 313 13.73 -4.63 -17.26
C ALA A 313 12.89 -5.10 -18.46
N GLU A 314 11.76 -5.75 -18.16
CA GLU A 314 10.82 -6.21 -19.19
C GLU A 314 10.11 -5.05 -19.88
N TYR A 315 9.76 -4.01 -19.13
CA TYR A 315 9.12 -2.81 -19.70
C TYR A 315 10.04 -2.06 -20.65
N LYS A 316 11.35 -2.00 -20.38
CA LYS A 316 12.34 -1.45 -21.31
C LYS A 316 12.44 -2.26 -22.60
N LYS A 317 12.38 -3.60 -22.53
CA LYS A 317 12.30 -4.44 -23.73
C LYS A 317 11.05 -4.12 -24.56
N LEU A 318 9.90 -3.91 -23.91
CA LEU A 318 8.66 -3.51 -24.57
C LEU A 318 8.81 -2.18 -25.33
N ILE A 319 9.42 -1.16 -24.70
CA ILE A 319 9.60 0.16 -25.31
C ILE A 319 10.49 0.08 -26.55
N ASN A 320 11.54 -0.72 -26.47
CA ASN A 320 12.55 -0.84 -27.54
C ASN A 320 12.14 -1.79 -28.67
N ASN A 321 11.01 -2.49 -28.55
CA ASN A 321 10.53 -3.44 -29.55
C ASN A 321 9.40 -2.82 -30.38
N GLU A 322 9.66 -2.57 -31.66
CA GLU A 322 8.69 -1.99 -32.60
C GLU A 322 7.47 -2.88 -32.78
N PHE A 323 7.62 -4.22 -32.76
CA PHE A 323 6.51 -5.16 -32.88
C PHE A 323 5.53 -5.10 -31.71
N MET A 324 5.92 -4.49 -30.60
CA MET A 324 5.10 -4.33 -29.39
C MET A 324 4.33 -2.99 -29.33
N GLU A 325 4.38 -2.19 -30.41
CA GLU A 325 3.68 -0.88 -30.47
C GLU A 325 2.18 -1.03 -30.25
N ALA A 326 1.57 -2.04 -30.86
CA ALA A 326 0.15 -2.32 -30.72
C ALA A 326 -0.25 -2.63 -29.27
N LEU A 327 0.60 -3.32 -28.50
CA LEU A 327 0.37 -3.58 -27.08
C LEU A 327 0.55 -2.31 -26.24
N ARG A 328 1.60 -1.51 -26.53
CA ARG A 328 1.81 -0.23 -25.82
C ARG A 328 0.62 0.71 -25.92
N ASP A 329 0.04 0.85 -27.10
CA ASP A 329 -1.14 1.71 -27.33
C ASP A 329 -2.37 1.21 -26.56
N ARG A 330 -2.48 -0.09 -26.33
CA ARG A 330 -3.63 -0.73 -25.68
C ARG A 330 -3.43 -1.04 -24.20
N THR A 331 -2.38 -0.53 -23.61
CA THR A 331 -2.12 -0.68 -22.17
C THR A 331 -2.24 0.65 -21.44
N VAL A 332 -2.76 0.60 -20.22
CA VAL A 332 -2.71 1.72 -19.27
C VAL A 332 -1.67 1.36 -18.21
N LYS A 333 -0.51 2.01 -18.30
CA LYS A 333 0.59 1.82 -17.37
C LYS A 333 0.33 2.56 -16.06
N ILE A 334 0.45 1.86 -14.94
CA ILE A 334 0.39 2.41 -13.60
C ILE A 334 1.69 2.06 -12.89
N ASP A 335 2.48 3.08 -12.58
CA ASP A 335 3.73 2.91 -11.84
C ASP A 335 3.44 2.67 -10.35
N ILE A 336 3.94 1.54 -9.84
CA ILE A 336 3.86 1.12 -8.44
C ILE A 336 5.28 1.14 -7.87
N PRO A 337 5.75 2.28 -7.36
CA PRO A 337 7.10 2.42 -6.80
C PRO A 337 7.21 1.75 -5.43
N TYR A 338 8.42 1.62 -4.93
CA TYR A 338 8.65 1.43 -3.50
C TYR A 338 8.20 2.65 -2.71
N ILE A 339 7.85 2.43 -1.46
CA ILE A 339 7.47 3.50 -0.54
C ILE A 339 8.68 4.41 -0.28
N THR A 340 8.44 5.72 -0.30
CA THR A 340 9.45 6.77 -0.04
C THR A 340 9.15 7.57 1.24
N ARG A 341 8.14 7.14 2.01
CA ARG A 341 7.78 7.72 3.31
C ARG A 341 8.14 6.72 4.41
N LEU A 342 8.96 7.17 5.36
CA LEU A 342 9.49 6.31 6.44
C LEU A 342 8.38 5.65 7.26
N SER A 343 7.41 6.44 7.74
CA SER A 343 6.31 5.93 8.56
C SER A 343 5.47 4.85 7.87
N GLU A 344 5.30 4.95 6.55
CA GLU A 344 4.54 3.96 5.79
C GLU A 344 5.35 2.68 5.53
N GLU A 345 6.65 2.81 5.30
CA GLU A 345 7.55 1.66 5.15
C GLU A 345 7.67 0.87 6.46
N GLN A 346 7.75 1.56 7.60
CA GLN A 346 7.82 0.95 8.93
C GLN A 346 6.60 0.05 9.21
N LYS A 347 5.39 0.47 8.82
CA LYS A 347 4.16 -0.33 8.96
C LYS A 347 4.25 -1.70 8.30
N ILE A 348 5.01 -1.83 7.18
CA ILE A 348 5.21 -3.12 6.50
C ILE A 348 5.93 -4.10 7.42
N TYR A 349 6.91 -3.62 8.19
CA TYR A 349 7.69 -4.47 9.08
C TYR A 349 6.96 -4.73 10.38
N GLU A 350 6.31 -3.74 10.98
CA GLU A 350 5.48 -3.88 12.18
C GLU A 350 4.35 -4.90 11.98
N LYS A 351 3.75 -4.92 10.79
CA LYS A 351 2.74 -5.92 10.43
C LYS A 351 3.28 -7.35 10.50
N SER A 352 4.55 -7.55 10.12
CA SER A 352 5.16 -8.88 10.04
C SER A 352 5.90 -9.28 11.31
N PHE A 353 6.43 -8.31 12.05
CA PHE A 353 7.30 -8.50 13.21
C PHE A 353 6.74 -7.76 14.44
N ASN A 354 5.57 -8.15 14.89
CA ASN A 354 4.94 -7.66 16.11
C ASN A 354 5.06 -8.69 17.26
N GLU A 355 4.68 -8.30 18.47
CA GLU A 355 4.76 -9.13 19.68
C GLU A 355 3.97 -10.45 19.57
N ASP A 356 2.88 -10.48 18.80
CA ASP A 356 2.06 -11.68 18.60
C ASP A 356 2.75 -12.73 17.73
N ARG A 357 3.56 -12.30 16.77
CA ARG A 357 4.23 -13.15 15.79
C ARG A 357 5.65 -13.53 16.19
N VAL A 358 6.37 -12.62 16.82
CA VAL A 358 7.75 -12.84 17.27
C VAL A 358 7.72 -13.18 18.76
N ARG A 359 7.74 -14.49 19.05
CA ARG A 359 7.68 -14.97 20.44
C ARG A 359 9.08 -15.28 20.98
N GLY A 360 9.35 -14.81 22.19
CA GLY A 360 10.57 -15.16 22.92
C GLY A 360 11.81 -14.34 22.54
N ILE A 361 11.69 -13.40 21.60
CA ILE A 361 12.78 -12.49 21.24
C ILE A 361 12.24 -11.06 21.31
N HIS A 362 12.94 -10.20 22.03
CA HIS A 362 12.59 -8.79 22.11
C HIS A 362 13.14 -8.03 20.91
N ILE A 363 12.29 -7.21 20.28
CA ILE A 363 12.71 -6.25 19.25
C ILE A 363 12.88 -4.90 19.92
N ALA A 364 14.13 -4.44 20.03
CA ALA A 364 14.43 -3.16 20.68
C ALA A 364 13.74 -1.99 19.96
N PRO A 365 13.34 -0.93 20.69
CA PRO A 365 12.81 0.28 20.10
C PRO A 365 13.67 0.79 18.93
N HIS A 366 13.03 1.44 17.96
CA HIS A 366 13.65 1.94 16.74
C HIS A 366 14.23 0.90 15.77
N THR A 367 14.30 -0.41 16.12
CA THR A 367 14.91 -1.42 15.25
C THR A 367 14.23 -1.47 13.86
N LEU A 368 12.90 -1.50 13.82
CA LEU A 368 12.14 -1.51 12.56
C LEU A 368 12.16 -0.13 11.88
N GLU A 369 12.13 0.96 12.64
CA GLU A 369 12.25 2.32 12.13
C GLU A 369 13.59 2.54 11.41
N ILE A 370 14.71 2.14 12.01
CA ILE A 370 16.05 2.27 11.44
C ILE A 370 16.22 1.41 10.18
N ALA A 371 15.66 0.20 10.17
CA ALA A 371 15.62 -0.63 8.96
C ALA A 371 14.83 0.05 7.83
N ALA A 372 13.65 0.60 8.15
CA ALA A 372 12.84 1.35 7.21
C ALA A 372 13.55 2.62 6.72
N MET A 373 14.22 3.33 7.60
CA MET A 373 14.99 4.53 7.27
C MET A 373 16.08 4.22 6.25
N TRP A 374 16.84 3.15 6.45
CA TRP A 374 17.85 2.73 5.47
C TRP A 374 17.21 2.29 4.14
N ALA A 375 16.14 1.49 4.18
CA ALA A 375 15.44 1.06 2.98
C ALA A 375 14.96 2.26 2.15
N VAL A 376 14.30 3.23 2.78
CA VAL A 376 13.83 4.45 2.12
C VAL A 376 15.00 5.28 1.61
N ALA A 377 16.08 5.46 2.39
CA ALA A 377 17.26 6.20 1.96
C ALA A 377 17.89 5.62 0.68
N THR A 378 17.88 4.29 0.49
CA THR A 378 18.37 3.66 -0.75
C THR A 378 17.52 3.96 -1.99
N ARG A 379 16.26 4.36 -1.80
CA ARG A 379 15.26 4.63 -2.85
C ARG A 379 15.19 6.09 -3.24
N LEU A 380 15.71 6.98 -2.41
CA LEU A 380 15.74 8.42 -2.65
C LEU A 380 16.98 8.81 -3.45
N GLU A 381 16.85 9.84 -4.27
CA GLU A 381 17.95 10.50 -4.97
C GLU A 381 18.43 11.71 -4.15
N ASP A 382 19.72 12.01 -4.25
CA ASP A 382 20.27 13.20 -3.63
C ASP A 382 19.62 14.48 -4.19
N PRO A 383 19.31 15.47 -3.35
CA PRO A 383 18.75 16.74 -3.79
C PRO A 383 19.70 17.44 -4.79
N LYS A 384 19.15 17.92 -5.90
CA LYS A 384 19.97 18.55 -6.96
C LYS A 384 20.14 20.05 -6.76
N LYS A 385 19.12 20.71 -6.25
CA LYS A 385 19.07 22.18 -6.12
C LYS A 385 19.09 22.67 -4.69
N ALA A 386 18.56 21.88 -3.76
CA ALA A 386 18.48 22.23 -2.36
C ALA A 386 19.76 21.83 -1.61
N ASN A 387 20.26 22.69 -0.73
CA ASN A 387 21.38 22.36 0.14
C ASN A 387 20.90 21.51 1.32
N LEU A 388 20.50 20.28 1.03
CA LEU A 388 19.95 19.31 1.97
C LEU A 388 20.74 18.01 1.91
N THR A 389 20.92 17.37 3.06
CA THR A 389 21.36 15.98 3.10
C THR A 389 20.21 15.04 2.73
N LEU A 390 20.54 13.81 2.33
CA LEU A 390 19.54 12.79 2.01
C LEU A 390 18.64 12.47 3.23
N LEU A 391 19.20 12.46 4.45
CA LEU A 391 18.41 12.28 5.67
C LEU A 391 17.45 13.44 5.94
N GLN A 392 17.87 14.67 5.70
CA GLN A 392 16.97 15.81 5.83
C GLN A 392 15.83 15.73 4.82
N LYS A 393 16.12 15.34 3.58
CA LYS A 393 15.08 15.06 2.58
C LYS A 393 14.12 13.97 3.02
N LEU A 394 14.63 12.86 3.56
CA LEU A 394 13.81 11.77 4.11
C LEU A 394 12.90 12.28 5.24
N LYS A 395 13.43 13.09 6.17
CA LYS A 395 12.67 13.69 7.27
C LYS A 395 11.55 14.60 6.74
N LEU A 396 11.83 15.42 5.72
CA LEU A 396 10.83 16.25 5.05
C LEU A 396 9.73 15.42 4.39
N TYR A 397 10.09 14.35 3.69
CA TYR A 397 9.12 13.43 3.06
C TYR A 397 8.26 12.69 4.10
N ASN A 398 8.79 12.49 5.30
CA ASN A 398 8.06 11.92 6.43
C ASN A 398 7.20 12.95 7.20
N GLY A 399 7.10 14.20 6.70
CA GLY A 399 6.28 15.24 7.30
C GLY A 399 6.94 16.02 8.44
N LYS A 400 8.25 15.81 8.71
CA LYS A 400 8.97 16.65 9.68
C LYS A 400 9.28 18.01 9.07
N THR A 401 9.11 19.07 9.84
CA THR A 401 9.47 20.45 9.45
C THR A 401 10.95 20.70 9.65
N LEU A 402 11.59 21.35 8.69
CA LEU A 402 12.98 21.80 8.81
C LEU A 402 13.03 23.31 8.59
N PRO A 403 13.89 24.06 9.31
CA PRO A 403 14.04 25.48 9.14
C PRO A 403 14.38 25.84 7.69
N GLY A 404 13.65 26.79 7.12
CA GLY A 404 13.84 27.24 5.74
C GLY A 404 13.20 26.38 4.66
N TYR A 405 12.52 25.30 4.99
CA TYR A 405 11.83 24.42 4.04
C TYR A 405 10.34 24.36 4.33
N THR A 406 9.54 24.54 3.28
CA THR A 406 8.08 24.54 3.32
C THR A 406 7.53 23.32 2.54
N GLU A 407 6.22 23.14 2.58
CA GLU A 407 5.55 22.11 1.74
C GLU A 407 5.82 22.33 0.23
N ASP A 408 5.97 23.58 -0.22
CA ASP A 408 6.33 23.85 -1.61
C ASP A 408 7.72 23.34 -1.95
N SER A 409 8.67 23.43 -1.02
CA SER A 409 10.01 22.83 -1.18
C SER A 409 9.94 21.30 -1.35
N VAL A 410 9.04 20.63 -0.62
CA VAL A 410 8.82 19.17 -0.77
C VAL A 410 8.23 18.84 -2.16
N ILE A 411 7.31 19.67 -2.65
CA ILE A 411 6.74 19.51 -4.00
C ILE A 411 7.82 19.66 -5.07
N GLU A 412 8.72 20.64 -4.92
CA GLU A 412 9.85 20.85 -5.84
C GLU A 412 10.83 19.68 -5.81
N LEU A 413 11.23 19.20 -4.63
CA LEU A 413 12.09 18.03 -4.48
C LEU A 413 11.52 16.78 -5.19
N ARG A 414 10.21 16.53 -5.05
CA ARG A 414 9.54 15.40 -5.75
C ARG A 414 9.48 15.60 -7.27
N LYS A 415 9.45 16.85 -7.76
CA LYS A 415 9.49 17.13 -9.21
C LYS A 415 10.87 16.95 -9.81
N GLU A 416 11.93 17.20 -9.04
CA GLU A 416 13.32 17.03 -9.49
C GLU A 416 13.70 15.56 -9.70
N THR A 417 13.08 14.66 -8.92
CA THR A 417 13.45 13.25 -8.81
C THR A 417 12.24 12.36 -9.12
N LYS A 418 11.93 12.24 -10.42
CA LYS A 418 10.73 11.52 -10.91
C LYS A 418 10.82 9.99 -10.74
N ASP A 419 12.04 9.46 -10.66
CA ASP A 419 12.29 8.01 -10.63
C ASP A 419 12.47 7.46 -9.21
N GLU A 420 12.27 8.29 -8.18
CA GLU A 420 12.35 7.83 -6.78
C GLU A 420 11.36 6.72 -6.50
N GLY A 421 11.83 5.71 -5.78
CA GLY A 421 11.06 4.51 -5.51
C GLY A 421 11.06 3.47 -6.63
N MET A 422 11.54 3.80 -7.84
CA MET A 422 11.67 2.82 -8.92
C MET A 422 12.92 1.94 -8.81
N ARG A 423 13.87 2.32 -7.94
CA ARG A 423 15.10 1.60 -7.62
C ARG A 423 15.35 1.58 -6.13
N GLY A 424 16.33 0.81 -5.70
CA GLY A 424 16.72 0.68 -4.29
C GLY A 424 16.40 -0.69 -3.71
N ILE A 425 16.48 -0.80 -2.40
CA ILE A 425 16.29 -2.06 -1.69
C ILE A 425 14.80 -2.38 -1.50
N SER A 426 14.44 -3.62 -1.78
CA SER A 426 13.06 -4.10 -1.64
C SER A 426 12.69 -4.34 -0.17
N PRO A 427 11.40 -4.18 0.21
CA PRO A 427 10.93 -4.54 1.54
C PRO A 427 11.18 -6.01 1.89
N ARG A 428 11.14 -6.92 0.91
CA ARG A 428 11.41 -8.36 1.11
C ARG A 428 12.82 -8.62 1.63
N TYR A 429 13.81 -7.92 1.06
CA TYR A 429 15.19 -8.05 1.55
C TYR A 429 15.31 -7.63 3.01
N ILE A 430 14.65 -6.54 3.40
CA ILE A 430 14.64 -6.10 4.78
C ILE A 430 13.99 -7.14 5.69
N GLN A 431 12.83 -7.68 5.29
CA GLN A 431 12.13 -8.74 6.04
C GLN A 431 12.98 -10.00 6.20
N ASP A 432 13.69 -10.43 5.15
CA ASP A 432 14.63 -11.55 5.22
C ASP A 432 15.75 -11.29 6.23
N LYS A 433 16.29 -10.07 6.25
CA LYS A 433 17.36 -9.70 7.19
C LYS A 433 16.88 -9.54 8.62
N ILE A 434 15.68 -9.03 8.84
CA ILE A 434 15.06 -9.04 10.17
C ILE A 434 14.88 -10.50 10.63
N SER A 435 14.38 -11.39 9.77
CA SER A 435 14.22 -12.81 10.08
C SER A 435 15.56 -13.46 10.43
N ASN A 436 16.62 -13.16 9.67
CA ASN A 436 17.96 -13.67 9.93
C ASN A 436 18.50 -13.14 11.27
N ALA A 437 18.29 -11.86 11.56
CA ALA A 437 18.71 -11.27 12.83
C ALA A 437 18.00 -11.93 14.03
N LEU A 438 16.69 -12.23 13.89
CA LEU A 438 15.92 -12.89 14.96
C LEU A 438 16.42 -14.30 15.30
N VAL A 439 16.92 -15.06 14.31
CA VAL A 439 17.42 -16.43 14.52
C VAL A 439 18.94 -16.50 14.71
N SER A 440 19.62 -15.37 14.71
CA SER A 440 21.08 -15.30 14.88
C SER A 440 21.49 -15.64 16.31
N ASP A 441 22.56 -16.43 16.47
CA ASP A 441 23.17 -16.71 17.78
C ASP A 441 23.61 -15.43 18.52
N LYS A 442 23.80 -14.33 17.79
CA LYS A 442 24.14 -13.01 18.34
C LYS A 442 22.95 -12.28 18.98
N ALA A 443 21.73 -12.75 18.76
CA ALA A 443 20.54 -12.08 19.26
C ALA A 443 20.37 -12.17 20.79
N GLU A 444 20.87 -13.26 21.41
CA GLU A 444 20.82 -13.47 22.89
C GLU A 444 19.45 -13.09 23.51
N GLY A 445 18.34 -13.37 22.79
CA GLY A 445 16.98 -13.04 23.21
C GLY A 445 16.49 -11.63 22.83
N SER A 446 17.32 -10.80 22.19
CA SER A 446 16.93 -9.46 21.71
C SER A 446 17.67 -9.07 20.43
N ILE A 447 16.97 -8.38 19.51
CA ILE A 447 17.61 -7.71 18.38
C ILE A 447 17.54 -6.20 18.55
N ASN A 448 18.58 -5.52 18.10
CA ASN A 448 18.70 -4.07 18.15
C ASN A 448 19.09 -3.50 16.75
N PRO A 449 19.01 -2.18 16.55
CA PRO A 449 19.34 -1.57 15.26
C PRO A 449 20.75 -1.86 14.77
N PHE A 450 21.75 -1.93 15.63
CA PHE A 450 23.14 -2.22 15.21
C PHE A 450 23.30 -3.64 14.68
N LEU A 451 22.71 -4.63 15.39
CA LEU A 451 22.71 -6.02 14.92
C LEU A 451 22.06 -6.13 13.57
N LEU A 452 20.88 -5.50 13.41
CA LEU A 452 20.15 -5.53 12.14
C LEU A 452 20.90 -4.81 11.02
N LEU A 453 21.48 -3.63 11.26
CA LEU A 453 22.27 -2.92 10.26
C LEU A 453 23.51 -3.72 9.82
N ASN A 454 24.13 -4.47 10.73
CA ASN A 454 25.24 -5.36 10.38
C ASN A 454 24.78 -6.53 9.50
N GLU A 455 23.61 -7.11 9.76
CA GLU A 455 23.02 -8.16 8.91
C GLU A 455 22.62 -7.61 7.53
N LEU A 456 22.09 -6.38 7.46
CA LEU A 456 21.81 -5.70 6.21
C LEU A 456 23.09 -5.46 5.39
N GLU A 457 24.15 -5.00 6.03
CA GLU A 457 25.46 -4.76 5.39
C GLU A 457 26.10 -6.04 4.86
N ALA A 458 26.14 -7.09 5.68
CA ALA A 458 26.69 -8.39 5.31
C ALA A 458 25.97 -8.98 4.09
N GLY A 459 24.65 -8.83 4.05
CA GLY A 459 23.84 -9.32 2.94
C GLY A 459 24.03 -8.59 1.61
N LEU A 460 24.49 -7.33 1.60
CA LEU A 460 24.70 -6.56 0.38
C LEU A 460 25.71 -7.19 -0.58
N THR A 461 26.69 -7.93 -0.05
CA THR A 461 27.74 -8.55 -0.87
C THR A 461 27.16 -9.56 -1.87
N ASN A 462 26.11 -10.29 -1.45
CA ASN A 462 25.48 -11.35 -2.24
C ASN A 462 24.07 -10.96 -2.71
N HIS A 463 23.73 -9.68 -2.71
CA HIS A 463 22.39 -9.23 -3.10
C HIS A 463 22.16 -9.38 -4.60
N SER A 464 21.17 -10.20 -4.99
CA SER A 464 20.91 -10.54 -6.39
C SER A 464 20.48 -9.38 -7.29
N LEU A 465 19.82 -8.36 -6.72
CA LEU A 465 19.32 -7.21 -7.47
C LEU A 465 20.27 -6.02 -7.47
N VAL A 466 21.22 -5.96 -6.54
CA VAL A 466 22.26 -4.91 -6.50
C VAL A 466 23.53 -5.45 -7.16
N THR A 467 23.63 -5.31 -8.46
CA THR A 467 24.72 -5.87 -9.27
C THR A 467 25.89 -4.92 -9.44
N ARG A 468 25.66 -3.61 -9.29
CA ARG A 468 26.65 -2.56 -9.53
C ARG A 468 27.43 -2.25 -8.26
N ASP A 469 28.75 -2.15 -8.38
CA ASP A 469 29.64 -1.88 -7.25
C ASP A 469 29.48 -0.46 -6.69
N ASP A 470 29.17 0.51 -7.54
CA ASP A 470 28.86 1.88 -7.10
C ASP A 470 27.60 1.95 -6.23
N GLU A 471 26.56 1.21 -6.59
CA GLU A 471 25.35 1.11 -5.76
C GLU A 471 25.63 0.41 -4.42
N ARG A 472 26.42 -0.68 -4.43
CA ARG A 472 26.81 -1.37 -3.19
C ARG A 472 27.58 -0.45 -2.25
N LYS A 473 28.52 0.33 -2.81
CA LYS A 473 29.31 1.29 -2.05
C LYS A 473 28.40 2.37 -1.44
N ARG A 474 27.51 2.97 -2.25
CA ARG A 474 26.54 3.96 -1.80
C ARG A 474 25.67 3.40 -0.66
N PHE A 475 25.16 2.17 -0.79
CA PHE A 475 24.29 1.57 0.22
C PHE A 475 25.02 1.28 1.52
N ARG A 476 26.32 0.94 1.49
CA ARG A 476 27.16 0.83 2.70
C ARG A 476 27.42 2.19 3.35
N GLU A 477 27.70 3.21 2.56
CA GLU A 477 27.86 4.58 3.08
C GLU A 477 26.58 5.05 3.78
N LEU A 478 25.40 4.74 3.22
CA LEU A 478 24.12 5.03 3.85
C LEU A 478 23.95 4.29 5.20
N ILE A 479 24.43 3.04 5.34
CA ILE A 479 24.41 2.35 6.66
C ILE A 479 25.18 3.15 7.71
N SER A 480 26.35 3.66 7.35
CA SER A 480 27.15 4.46 8.27
C SER A 480 26.44 5.75 8.69
N VAL A 481 25.78 6.41 7.72
CA VAL A 481 24.97 7.61 8.01
C VAL A 481 23.78 7.30 8.91
N ILE A 482 23.10 6.16 8.69
CA ILE A 482 21.96 5.73 9.51
C ILE A 482 22.41 5.29 10.92
N LYS A 483 23.59 4.65 11.05
CA LYS A 483 24.17 4.36 12.38
C LYS A 483 24.37 5.64 13.18
N GLN A 484 24.90 6.69 12.55
CA GLN A 484 25.07 7.99 13.19
C GLN A 484 23.73 8.62 13.60
N GLU A 485 22.71 8.57 12.74
CA GLU A 485 21.37 9.07 13.05
C GLU A 485 20.75 8.32 14.23
N TYR A 486 20.95 6.99 14.30
CA TYR A 486 20.48 6.20 15.44
C TYR A 486 21.19 6.59 16.74
N GLU A 487 22.50 6.81 16.72
CA GLU A 487 23.23 7.32 17.88
C GLU A 487 22.66 8.67 18.36
N ASP A 488 22.29 9.55 17.43
CA ASP A 488 21.74 10.86 17.79
C ASP A 488 20.30 10.74 18.37
N ILE A 489 19.50 9.79 17.86
CA ILE A 489 18.19 9.45 18.44
C ILE A 489 18.36 8.95 19.87
N VAL A 490 19.25 7.98 20.07
CA VAL A 490 19.55 7.40 21.39
C VAL A 490 20.03 8.47 22.36
N LYS A 491 21.00 9.31 21.96
CA LYS A 491 21.49 10.42 22.78
C LYS A 491 20.36 11.35 23.21
N SER A 492 19.47 11.70 22.25
CA SER A 492 18.33 12.57 22.54
C SER A 492 17.33 11.92 23.51
N GLU A 493 17.08 10.62 23.40
CA GLU A 493 16.17 9.92 24.32
C GLU A 493 16.72 9.76 25.72
N VAL A 494 18.00 9.36 25.82
CA VAL A 494 18.70 9.31 27.12
C VAL A 494 18.70 10.70 27.77
N GLN A 495 18.98 11.74 26.98
CA GLN A 495 18.96 13.12 27.46
C GLN A 495 17.57 13.49 28.00
N ARG A 496 16.50 13.15 27.28
CA ARG A 496 15.12 13.38 27.74
C ARG A 496 14.79 12.58 28.99
N ALA A 497 15.20 11.31 29.04
CA ALA A 497 14.97 10.47 30.21
C ALA A 497 15.63 11.02 31.47
N ILE A 498 16.85 11.53 31.34
CA ILE A 498 17.60 12.17 32.45
C ILE A 498 16.97 13.49 32.85
N SER A 499 16.53 14.30 31.87
CA SER A 499 15.91 15.61 32.06
C SER A 499 14.43 15.54 32.42
N ALA A 500 13.83 14.36 32.54
CA ALA A 500 12.40 14.16 32.81
C ALA A 500 11.98 14.47 34.27
N ASP A 501 12.83 15.09 35.08
CA ASP A 501 12.52 15.59 36.42
C ASP A 501 11.69 16.87 36.29
N GLU A 502 10.35 16.70 36.24
CA GLU A 502 9.42 17.80 36.13
C GLU A 502 9.55 18.84 37.26
N GLU A 503 9.92 18.38 38.44
CA GLU A 503 10.12 19.26 39.60
C GLU A 503 11.34 20.13 39.40
N ALA A 504 12.46 19.54 38.96
CA ALA A 504 13.69 20.27 38.66
C ALA A 504 13.51 21.24 37.48
N LEU A 505 12.83 20.81 36.40
CA LEU A 505 12.50 21.68 35.28
C LEU A 505 11.60 22.85 35.70
N THR A 506 10.58 22.61 36.49
CA THR A 506 9.69 23.64 37.01
C THR A 506 10.45 24.65 37.89
N LYS A 507 11.33 24.17 38.76
CA LYS A 507 12.18 25.03 39.59
C LYS A 507 13.15 25.86 38.75
N LEU A 508 13.80 25.24 37.75
CA LEU A 508 14.70 25.93 36.83
C LEU A 508 13.96 26.97 35.99
N CYS A 509 12.79 26.64 35.48
CA CYS A 509 11.93 27.55 34.77
C CYS A 509 11.51 28.75 35.64
N ALA A 510 11.02 28.50 36.84
CA ALA A 510 10.60 29.57 37.74
C ALA A 510 11.77 30.51 38.07
N ASN A 511 12.97 29.95 38.32
CA ASN A 511 14.17 30.74 38.55
C ASN A 511 14.57 31.59 37.33
N TYR A 512 14.52 30.98 36.13
CA TYR A 512 14.78 31.71 34.89
C TYR A 512 13.79 32.86 34.65
N ILE A 513 12.50 32.59 34.82
CA ILE A 513 11.44 33.62 34.63
C ILE A 513 11.55 34.75 35.67
N ASP A 514 11.84 34.44 36.95
CA ASP A 514 12.05 35.44 37.99
C ASP A 514 13.22 36.37 37.61
N ASN A 515 14.33 35.83 37.08
CA ASN A 515 15.47 36.60 36.61
C ASN A 515 15.17 37.42 35.36
N VAL A 516 14.49 36.83 34.36
CA VAL A 516 14.10 37.56 33.13
C VAL A 516 13.13 38.71 33.43
N LYS A 517 12.20 38.49 34.36
CA LYS A 517 11.27 39.52 34.84
C LYS A 517 12.01 40.67 35.48
N ALA A 518 12.88 40.38 36.46
CA ALA A 518 13.66 41.41 37.15
C ALA A 518 14.59 42.19 36.18
N TYR A 519 15.24 41.48 35.25
CA TYR A 519 16.08 42.08 34.23
C TYR A 519 15.27 43.03 33.31
N THR A 520 14.09 42.60 32.84
CA THR A 520 13.25 43.39 31.94
C THR A 520 12.66 44.61 32.64
N GLN A 521 12.33 44.49 33.95
CA GLN A 521 11.74 45.56 34.76
C GLN A 521 12.81 46.45 35.45
N LYS A 522 14.10 46.09 35.32
CA LYS A 522 15.23 46.72 36.03
C LYS A 522 15.05 46.68 37.54
N GLU A 523 14.55 45.59 38.07
CA GLU A 523 14.35 45.33 39.48
C GLU A 523 15.37 44.31 39.98
N ARG A 524 15.47 44.12 41.30
CA ARG A 524 16.31 43.11 41.95
C ARG A 524 15.51 41.85 42.27
N VAL A 525 16.12 40.68 42.13
CA VAL A 525 15.54 39.40 42.47
C VAL A 525 15.71 39.16 43.99
N LYS A 526 14.64 38.75 44.65
CA LYS A 526 14.72 38.32 46.05
C LYS A 526 15.20 36.89 46.09
N ASN A 527 16.41 36.67 46.64
CA ASN A 527 16.93 35.32 46.84
C ASN A 527 16.08 34.57 47.88
N LYS A 528 15.51 33.44 47.48
CA LYS A 528 14.61 32.62 48.32
C LYS A 528 15.27 31.97 49.52
N TYR A 529 16.62 31.86 49.51
CA TYR A 529 17.40 31.19 50.58
C TYR A 529 17.97 32.21 51.56
N THR A 530 18.49 33.33 51.06
CA THR A 530 19.14 34.33 51.90
C THR A 530 18.20 35.49 52.32
N GLY A 531 17.08 35.64 51.59
CA GLY A 531 16.13 36.76 51.76
C GLY A 531 16.64 38.11 51.26
N GLN A 532 17.88 38.18 50.78
CA GLN A 532 18.48 39.42 50.26
C GLN A 532 18.07 39.69 48.82
N PHE A 533 18.15 41.00 48.41
CA PHE A 533 17.89 41.40 47.06
C PHE A 533 19.20 41.45 46.27
N GLU A 534 19.29 40.65 45.20
CA GLU A 534 20.44 40.48 44.33
C GLU A 534 20.12 40.99 42.91
N GLU A 535 21.17 41.36 42.15
CA GLU A 535 21.00 41.67 40.72
C GLU A 535 20.61 40.40 39.95
N PRO A 536 19.82 40.51 38.82
CA PRO A 536 19.43 39.36 38.00
C PRO A 536 20.66 38.53 37.57
N ASP A 537 20.57 37.23 37.67
CA ASP A 537 21.67 36.31 37.31
C ASP A 537 21.77 36.17 35.77
N GLU A 538 22.59 37.05 35.18
CA GLU A 538 22.86 37.06 33.74
C GLU A 538 23.51 35.74 33.27
N ARG A 539 24.33 35.10 34.12
CA ARG A 539 24.99 33.83 33.77
C ARG A 539 23.98 32.71 33.63
N LEU A 540 23.03 32.61 34.57
CA LEU A 540 21.94 31.64 34.49
C LEU A 540 21.10 31.87 33.20
N MET A 541 20.65 33.07 32.96
CA MET A 541 19.85 33.39 31.78
C MET A 541 20.60 33.03 30.51
N ARG A 542 21.84 33.45 30.35
CA ARG A 542 22.65 33.15 29.16
C ARG A 542 22.90 31.63 29.01
N SER A 543 23.16 30.93 30.07
CA SER A 543 23.40 29.46 30.02
C SER A 543 22.20 28.67 29.47
N ILE A 544 20.98 29.19 29.60
CA ILE A 544 19.76 28.61 29.05
C ILE A 544 19.57 29.08 27.61
N GLU A 545 19.72 30.39 27.33
CA GLU A 545 19.52 30.98 26.01
C GLU A 545 20.53 30.48 24.98
N ASP A 546 21.79 30.22 25.38
CA ASP A 546 22.83 29.65 24.51
C ASP A 546 22.49 28.23 24.05
N LYS A 547 21.69 27.45 24.79
CA LYS A 547 21.25 26.11 24.37
C LYS A 547 20.33 26.09 23.17
N ILE A 548 19.70 27.20 22.88
CA ILE A 548 18.84 27.40 21.71
C ILE A 548 19.42 28.44 20.74
N GLU A 549 20.74 28.66 20.83
CA GLU A 549 21.50 29.50 19.91
C GLU A 549 20.96 30.94 19.80
N ILE A 550 20.53 31.57 20.93
CA ILE A 550 20.16 32.97 20.95
C ILE A 550 21.43 33.83 20.97
N PRO A 551 21.72 34.59 19.89
CA PRO A 551 22.89 35.46 19.86
C PRO A 551 22.80 36.57 20.95
N GLU A 552 23.94 37.01 21.42
CA GLU A 552 24.05 38.11 22.43
C GLU A 552 23.23 39.37 21.97
N SER A 553 23.24 39.68 20.68
CA SER A 553 22.52 40.81 20.10
C SER A 553 20.99 40.67 20.14
N ARG A 554 20.45 39.45 20.35
CA ARG A 554 19.00 39.20 20.38
C ARG A 554 18.47 38.80 21.75
N LYS A 555 19.29 38.76 22.76
CA LYS A 555 18.88 38.33 24.09
C LYS A 555 17.73 39.15 24.67
N ASP A 556 17.79 40.46 24.51
CA ASP A 556 16.77 41.40 25.03
C ASP A 556 15.43 41.25 24.32
N ASP A 557 15.45 40.96 23.03
CA ASP A 557 14.23 40.74 22.26
C ASP A 557 13.58 39.40 22.67
N PHE A 558 14.38 38.35 22.84
CA PHE A 558 13.88 37.04 23.29
C PHE A 558 13.29 37.12 24.70
N ARG A 559 13.97 37.78 25.64
CA ARG A 559 13.48 37.97 27.01
C ARG A 559 12.17 38.77 27.04
N ARG A 560 12.05 39.84 26.20
CA ARG A 560 10.79 40.56 26.04
C ARG A 560 9.67 39.75 25.42
N GLU A 561 9.96 38.90 24.44
CA GLU A 561 8.99 37.99 23.83
C GLU A 561 8.37 37.06 24.89
N ILE A 562 9.20 36.42 25.72
CA ILE A 562 8.75 35.59 26.83
C ILE A 562 7.88 36.37 27.80
N MET A 563 8.29 37.57 28.20
CA MET A 563 7.53 38.36 29.14
C MET A 563 6.18 38.82 28.57
N ASN A 564 6.14 39.19 27.28
CA ASN A 564 4.89 39.53 26.60
C ASN A 564 3.95 38.33 26.52
N TYR A 565 4.48 37.14 26.26
CA TYR A 565 3.69 35.90 26.23
C TYR A 565 3.10 35.57 27.61
N ILE A 566 3.89 35.69 28.68
CA ILE A 566 3.43 35.51 30.07
C ILE A 566 2.36 36.55 30.42
N GLY A 567 2.56 37.81 29.99
CA GLY A 567 1.57 38.87 30.18
C GLY A 567 0.25 38.60 29.50
N ALA A 568 0.28 38.12 28.27
CA ALA A 568 -0.93 37.71 27.52
C ALA A 568 -1.70 36.60 28.22
N LEU A 569 -1.00 35.56 28.71
CA LEU A 569 -1.63 34.45 29.46
C LEU A 569 -2.25 34.93 30.79
N ALA A 570 -1.59 35.87 31.47
CA ALA A 570 -2.11 36.44 32.71
C ALA A 570 -3.41 37.24 32.50
N VAL A 571 -3.54 37.93 31.38
CA VAL A 571 -4.80 38.63 30.97
C VAL A 571 -5.92 37.62 30.73
N GLU A 572 -5.60 36.44 30.17
CA GLU A 572 -6.56 35.33 29.97
C GLU A 572 -6.88 34.52 31.25
N GLY A 573 -6.26 34.84 32.38
CA GLY A 573 -6.43 34.11 33.64
C GLY A 573 -5.74 32.76 33.67
N LYS A 574 -4.80 32.47 32.74
CA LYS A 574 -4.03 31.24 32.67
C LYS A 574 -2.64 31.41 33.30
N SER A 575 -2.16 30.36 33.98
CA SER A 575 -0.78 30.30 34.47
C SER A 575 0.17 29.94 33.33
N PHE A 576 1.38 30.50 33.35
CA PHE A 576 2.41 30.11 32.40
C PHE A 576 2.93 28.69 32.68
N ASP A 577 2.91 27.87 31.65
CA ASP A 577 3.56 26.55 31.64
C ASP A 577 4.64 26.56 30.58
N TYR A 578 5.89 26.17 30.97
CA TYR A 578 7.03 26.14 30.04
C TYR A 578 6.80 25.18 28.86
N ARG A 579 5.92 24.19 29.01
CA ARG A 579 5.52 23.23 27.94
C ARG A 579 4.80 23.90 26.76
N SER A 580 4.19 25.05 27.01
CA SER A 580 3.51 25.83 25.95
C SER A 580 4.48 26.55 25.00
N ASN A 581 5.79 26.60 25.36
CA ASN A 581 6.83 27.19 24.54
C ASN A 581 7.94 26.16 24.28
N GLU A 582 7.86 25.48 23.13
CA GLU A 582 8.79 24.39 22.75
C GLU A 582 10.26 24.81 22.79
N ARG A 583 10.58 26.07 22.44
CA ARG A 583 11.97 26.57 22.45
C ARG A 583 12.48 26.67 23.89
N LEU A 584 11.69 27.23 24.79
CA LEU A 584 12.06 27.36 26.19
C LEU A 584 12.14 26.00 26.87
N GLN A 585 11.16 25.11 26.62
CA GLN A 585 11.18 23.74 27.13
C GLN A 585 12.50 23.05 26.75
N LYS A 586 12.86 23.07 25.48
CA LYS A 586 14.09 22.47 24.96
C LYS A 586 15.35 23.08 25.60
N ALA A 587 15.36 24.41 25.79
CA ALA A 587 16.48 25.09 26.44
C ALA A 587 16.66 24.65 27.88
N LEU A 588 15.57 24.53 28.64
CA LEU A 588 15.58 24.09 30.04
C LEU A 588 15.99 22.63 30.16
N GLU A 589 15.49 21.74 29.28
CA GLU A 589 15.89 20.32 29.26
C GLU A 589 17.38 20.17 28.97
N LEU A 590 17.91 20.89 27.97
CA LEU A 590 19.33 20.88 27.61
C LEU A 590 20.22 21.42 28.76
N LYS A 591 19.79 22.46 29.44
CA LYS A 591 20.52 23.03 30.59
C LYS A 591 20.52 22.07 31.77
N LEU A 592 19.37 21.50 32.12
CA LEU A 592 19.27 20.51 33.18
C LEU A 592 20.14 19.29 32.90
N PHE A 593 20.17 18.82 31.69
CA PHE A 593 21.05 17.73 31.25
C PHE A 593 22.53 18.10 31.42
N GLU A 594 22.94 19.29 31.01
CA GLU A 594 24.32 19.73 31.16
C GLU A 594 24.74 19.78 32.63
N ASP A 595 23.88 20.26 33.52
CA ASP A 595 24.15 20.34 34.95
C ASP A 595 24.25 18.95 35.58
N GLN A 596 23.62 17.93 35.01
CA GLN A 596 23.62 16.56 35.48
C GLN A 596 24.65 15.65 34.77
N LYS A 597 25.20 16.04 33.61
CA LYS A 597 26.09 15.19 32.81
C LYS A 597 27.37 14.74 33.52
N ASP A 598 27.89 15.58 34.41
CA ASP A 598 29.08 15.25 35.17
C ASP A 598 28.84 14.20 36.26
N THR A 599 27.60 14.03 36.66
CA THR A 599 27.14 12.98 37.57
C THR A 599 26.99 11.63 36.86
N ILE A 600 26.72 11.67 35.54
CA ILE A 600 26.54 10.49 34.73
C ILE A 600 27.55 10.56 33.57
N LYS A 601 28.53 9.66 33.58
CA LYS A 601 29.53 9.55 32.48
C LYS A 601 28.90 8.97 31.20
N LEU A 602 27.93 9.70 30.64
CA LEU A 602 27.13 9.25 29.51
C LEU A 602 27.93 9.07 28.20
N SER A 603 28.93 9.95 27.98
CA SER A 603 29.80 9.83 26.81
C SER A 603 30.60 8.51 26.81
N THR A 604 31.00 8.02 27.99
CA THR A 604 31.64 6.73 28.14
C THR A 604 30.66 5.58 27.94
N LEU A 605 29.39 5.76 28.34
CA LEU A 605 28.33 4.76 28.18
C LEU A 605 27.93 4.58 26.73
N VAL A 606 27.71 5.65 25.99
CA VAL A 606 27.35 5.59 24.55
C VAL A 606 28.51 5.04 23.74
N SER A 607 29.75 5.45 24.02
CA SER A 607 30.92 4.89 23.33
C SER A 607 31.15 3.40 23.65
N ASN A 608 30.87 2.95 24.87
CA ASN A 608 31.04 1.55 25.29
C ASN A 608 29.89 0.64 24.78
N VAL A 609 28.75 1.18 24.43
CA VAL A 609 27.67 0.41 23.73
C VAL A 609 28.10 0.13 22.30
N VAL A 610 28.83 1.02 21.66
CA VAL A 610 29.39 0.86 20.31
C VAL A 610 30.61 -0.07 20.32
N ASP A 611 31.49 0.05 21.35
CA ASP A 611 32.65 -0.81 21.54
C ASP A 611 32.32 -1.95 22.54
N ARG A 612 32.24 -3.13 22.03
CA ARG A 612 31.92 -4.38 22.69
C ARG A 612 32.92 -4.74 23.80
N GLU A 613 32.88 -4.32 25.01
CA GLU A 613 33.39 -5.23 26.06
C GLU A 613 33.14 -4.79 27.53
N THR A 614 32.63 -5.69 28.28
CA THR A 614 32.86 -6.10 29.69
C THR A 614 32.67 -5.15 30.89
N HIS A 615 32.59 -3.84 30.80
CA HIS A 615 32.31 -2.99 31.99
C HIS A 615 30.82 -2.66 32.21
N ARG A 616 29.94 -3.28 31.46
CA ARG A 616 28.54 -2.91 31.20
C ARG A 616 27.56 -3.09 32.36
N LEU A 617 27.80 -4.03 33.26
CA LEU A 617 26.79 -4.40 34.26
C LEU A 617 26.55 -3.34 35.32
N LYS A 618 27.60 -2.65 35.78
CA LYS A 618 27.48 -1.63 36.84
C LYS A 618 26.88 -0.32 36.29
N GLU A 619 27.30 0.10 35.12
CA GLU A 619 26.85 1.35 34.49
C GLU A 619 25.43 1.21 33.94
N ALA A 620 25.07 0.06 33.35
CA ALA A 620 23.71 -0.26 32.99
C ALA A 620 22.75 -0.34 34.18
N GLN A 621 23.23 -0.83 35.34
CA GLN A 621 22.46 -0.82 36.58
C GLN A 621 22.22 0.60 37.11
N GLU A 622 23.15 1.51 36.95
CA GLU A 622 23.00 2.91 37.38
C GLU A 622 21.99 3.65 36.44
N ILE A 623 22.09 3.46 35.14
CA ILE A 623 21.07 3.98 34.19
C ILE A 623 19.69 3.40 34.51
N ARG A 624 19.64 2.10 34.80
CA ARG A 624 18.37 1.43 35.16
C ARG A 624 17.78 2.04 36.44
N ARG A 625 18.61 2.35 37.43
CA ARG A 625 18.18 3.01 38.65
C ARG A 625 17.62 4.40 38.39
N ILE A 626 18.32 5.20 37.57
CA ILE A 626 17.91 6.57 37.23
C ILE A 626 16.60 6.55 36.40
N LEU A 627 16.49 5.64 35.45
CA LEU A 627 15.26 5.49 34.63
C LEU A 627 14.07 5.04 35.47
N ASN A 628 14.30 4.12 36.46
CA ASN A 628 13.29 3.70 37.43
C ASN A 628 12.80 4.85 38.31
N GLU A 629 13.72 5.63 38.84
CA GLU A 629 13.42 6.78 39.70
C GLU A 629 12.61 7.86 38.95
N LYS A 630 12.76 7.90 37.62
CA LYS A 630 12.05 8.84 36.73
C LYS A 630 10.82 8.27 36.07
N GLY A 631 10.34 7.09 36.45
CA GLY A 631 9.10 6.49 35.96
C GLY A 631 9.17 5.94 34.54
N VAL A 632 10.36 5.87 33.93
CA VAL A 632 10.57 5.23 32.64
C VAL A 632 10.74 3.73 32.84
N THR A 633 9.93 2.89 32.18
CA THR A 633 10.00 1.43 32.35
C THR A 633 11.36 0.88 31.91
N PRO A 634 12.18 0.34 32.83
CA PRO A 634 13.61 0.07 32.58
C PRO A 634 13.86 -1.10 31.64
N ASP A 635 12.94 -2.03 31.59
CA ASP A 635 13.14 -3.25 30.82
C ASP A 635 13.18 -2.99 29.29
N LYS A 636 12.49 -1.97 28.81
CA LYS A 636 12.56 -1.55 27.41
C LYS A 636 13.80 -0.70 27.08
N ALA A 637 14.30 0.08 28.02
CA ALA A 637 15.46 0.94 27.83
C ALA A 637 16.78 0.18 27.76
N LEU A 638 16.94 -0.92 28.52
CA LEU A 638 18.18 -1.71 28.58
C LEU A 638 18.50 -2.46 27.28
N TYR A 639 17.47 -2.80 26.49
CA TYR A 639 17.63 -3.47 25.20
C TYR A 639 17.80 -2.50 24.02
N THR A 640 17.67 -1.22 24.27
CA THR A 640 17.84 -0.19 23.24
C THR A 640 19.29 0.26 23.09
N TYR A 641 20.07 0.09 24.15
CA TYR A 641 21.46 0.50 24.28
C TYR A 641 22.36 -0.74 24.59
#